data_c266a71fa3d9220c7735aa2462d44e2a
#
_entry.id   c266a71fa3d9220c7735aa2462d44e2a
#
_cell.length_a   1.000
_cell.length_b   1.000
_cell.length_c   1.000
_cell.angle_alpha   90.00
_cell.angle_beta   90.00
_cell.angle_gamma   90.00
#
_symmetry.space_group_name_H-M   'P 1'
#
loop_
_entity.id
_entity.type
_entity.pdbx_description
1 polymer ?
#
loop_
_entity_poly.entity_id
_entity_poly.type
_entity_poly.pdbx_seq_one_letter_code
_entity_poly.pdbx_strand_id
1 'polypeptide(L)'
;MGFVAGLRKTFCGVVVISLAFAVDAARAQAQVPANEQWQTIATQHFRVHFTAPLEGQARHAASVAERAYANLATELVPPRGVIDIVISDGTDASNGSATVIPRSKVIMYARPPVDEPSLESYDDWTVLVLQHELTHIFHLDRSRGWWRAAQTVFGRNPVLFPNYYTPSWLTEGLAVYYESRFTSGGRLHGSFEASIARSAAVDHEIPVLGELSLATSRFPYGQSVYVYGSFIWDDLAQRHGAASVPAFVERYSVETIPFLLDREAKRTFSETFTHAWTQWRDSLLRSVDDSATLALRPPSVLAPFLASRATVIPGGGRFIIEPRWVSDSALIFVANDGRDSPGLYEAKLGAGSAPTRIARRNSLDANDPSRDGNIIFSQGEYLDRFHARGDLYLLADGHESRLTDGARLAEPSVRADGEIIAVQTVPGTTRLVRVSRDGTQITPITFAALDTQWTAPRWSPDGKRIVAVRIAGAPNEIVVLDTTGQVLYVPVRERAVIRSPAWLPDQRSIVFTSDRDGTSQLAVVSATAKFLDTYPRRITTEAGGVYGVDVIGLLNDSVRVATTALRGDGYHIMVWTVSGSYLASLGARGARGANSETRAAARLESVAPTTDPRWRVTDDTSGARPYSPWRTLAPAYWSPTFAQVGNGRGNLIGALTGASDVIGRHSYIAQAAVNTHNSNVDASLAYAYSRWANPTLSASLQQSWSYSNIMGGGHKVGDLERRSRFVSLHATFARPRVRTYSAFTVGAEFEERDYATAPATLLPRLDRFYSQSHRYPTLVAAAVFSNTQSPALAISPEDGFTLTGSLRQRWESSTGVAGRSAVAIGSAYKSLDLPGFAHHVIAVRAAIGAADERSPSEYEVGGVSGSSFQIVPGISFGSAARTFPVRGFPSGAETGIHASSASAEYRVPLFAPSRSVGLFPFFLDRTSLAFFGDAGRAYCPARSVPACSPSAIGGPTLASVGAELILDTALQFDVPYRFRLGLAHPVRGSAYAGASSLTAYTTLGIAF
;
A
#
# COMPACT_ATOMS: atom_id res chain seq x y z
N MET A 1 30.47 27.67 -13.93
CA MET A 1 30.24 27.62 -12.47
C MET A 1 29.09 26.69 -12.03
N GLY A 2 28.22 26.16 -12.90
CA GLY A 2 27.01 25.46 -12.55
C GLY A 2 27.09 23.94 -12.25
N PHE A 3 28.15 23.22 -12.56
CA PHE A 3 28.19 21.75 -12.53
C PHE A 3 29.05 21.12 -11.42
N VAL A 4 29.94 21.88 -10.79
CA VAL A 4 30.75 21.39 -9.65
C VAL A 4 29.96 21.33 -8.33
N ALA A 5 28.84 22.04 -8.26
CA ALA A 5 27.94 22.02 -7.12
C ALA A 5 27.15 20.68 -6.95
N GLY A 6 26.99 19.90 -8.02
CA GLY A 6 26.16 18.68 -8.01
C GLY A 6 26.64 17.57 -7.06
N LEU A 7 27.95 17.33 -6.99
CA LEU A 7 28.48 16.24 -6.13
C LEU A 7 28.62 16.63 -4.65
N ARG A 8 28.76 17.93 -4.35
CA ARG A 8 28.70 18.40 -2.93
C ARG A 8 27.28 18.27 -2.34
N LYS A 9 26.25 18.31 -3.19
CA LYS A 9 24.83 18.28 -2.81
C LYS A 9 24.35 16.90 -2.37
N THR A 10 24.97 15.84 -2.83
CA THR A 10 24.57 14.46 -2.51
C THR A 10 24.73 14.17 -1.00
N PHE A 11 25.57 14.89 -0.30
CA PHE A 11 25.95 14.59 1.07
C PHE A 11 25.01 15.14 2.16
N CYS A 12 24.55 16.39 2.05
CA CYS A 12 23.48 16.88 2.94
C CYS A 12 22.10 16.31 2.54
N GLY A 13 21.91 16.06 1.25
CA GLY A 13 20.70 15.44 0.70
C GLY A 13 20.52 13.98 1.14
N VAL A 14 21.59 13.20 1.30
CA VAL A 14 21.50 11.77 1.63
C VAL A 14 20.88 11.52 3.01
N VAL A 15 21.16 12.33 4.02
CA VAL A 15 20.55 12.17 5.36
C VAL A 15 19.08 12.61 5.34
N VAL A 16 18.74 13.70 4.68
CA VAL A 16 17.36 14.21 4.55
C VAL A 16 16.56 13.34 3.57
N ILE A 17 17.15 12.90 2.46
CA ILE A 17 16.52 11.98 1.50
C ILE A 17 16.40 10.57 2.09
N SER A 18 17.36 10.07 2.84
CA SER A 18 17.26 8.80 3.57
C SER A 18 16.15 8.84 4.63
N LEU A 19 15.92 9.98 5.27
CA LEU A 19 14.80 10.18 6.20
C LEU A 19 13.45 10.29 5.47
N ALA A 20 13.37 10.95 4.32
CA ALA A 20 12.14 11.03 3.52
C ALA A 20 11.77 9.68 2.90
N PHE A 21 12.73 8.96 2.32
CA PHE A 21 12.51 7.57 1.87
C PHE A 21 12.24 6.61 3.03
N ALA A 22 12.75 6.86 4.24
CA ALA A 22 12.43 6.08 5.42
C ALA A 22 10.98 6.29 5.89
N VAL A 23 10.38 7.45 5.64
CA VAL A 23 8.96 7.70 5.97
C VAL A 23 8.03 6.89 5.07
N ASP A 24 8.24 6.91 3.75
CA ASP A 24 7.39 6.16 2.81
C ASP A 24 7.72 4.66 2.84
N ALA A 25 8.97 4.28 2.94
CA ALA A 25 9.37 2.88 3.08
C ALA A 25 8.93 2.26 4.42
N ALA A 26 8.88 3.03 5.51
CA ALA A 26 8.38 2.54 6.80
C ALA A 26 6.85 2.35 6.81
N ARG A 27 6.11 3.13 6.00
CA ARG A 27 4.65 2.96 5.83
C ARG A 27 4.29 1.82 4.87
N ALA A 28 5.16 1.50 3.92
CA ALA A 28 4.92 0.52 2.85
C ALA A 28 5.60 -0.84 3.08
N GLN A 29 6.46 -1.00 4.07
CA GLN A 29 7.08 -2.30 4.34
C GLN A 29 6.04 -3.25 4.91
N ALA A 30 5.72 -4.27 4.11
CA ALA A 30 5.06 -5.47 4.59
C ALA A 30 5.80 -5.93 5.85
N GLN A 31 5.09 -6.01 6.96
CA GLN A 31 5.64 -6.21 8.27
C GLN A 31 6.10 -7.65 8.41
N VAL A 32 7.35 -7.89 8.01
CA VAL A 32 8.07 -9.11 8.34
C VAL A 32 8.89 -8.81 9.58
N PRO A 33 8.55 -9.37 10.77
CA PRO A 33 9.19 -9.02 12.02
C PRO A 33 10.63 -9.55 12.07
N ALA A 34 11.58 -8.78 11.56
CA ALA A 34 12.98 -9.15 11.50
C ALA A 34 13.62 -9.35 12.90
N ASN A 35 12.98 -8.84 13.96
CA ASN A 35 13.38 -8.96 15.36
C ASN A 35 13.03 -10.32 16.00
N GLU A 36 12.14 -11.11 15.40
CA GLU A 36 11.72 -12.40 15.91
C GLU A 36 12.73 -13.52 15.60
N GLN A 37 12.55 -14.69 16.22
CA GLN A 37 13.36 -15.87 15.97
C GLN A 37 12.74 -16.68 14.84
N TRP A 38 13.39 -16.66 13.70
CA TRP A 38 12.94 -17.35 12.49
C TRP A 38 13.56 -18.74 12.35
N GLN A 39 12.76 -19.64 11.81
CA GLN A 39 13.10 -21.01 11.44
C GLN A 39 12.86 -21.22 9.95
N THR A 40 13.40 -22.30 9.41
CA THR A 40 13.26 -22.67 7.99
C THR A 40 13.00 -24.17 7.85
N ILE A 41 11.95 -24.51 7.10
CA ILE A 41 11.71 -25.85 6.55
C ILE A 41 12.12 -25.82 5.09
N ALA A 42 12.83 -26.84 4.62
CA ALA A 42 13.23 -26.98 3.21
C ALA A 42 12.49 -28.15 2.57
N THR A 43 11.96 -27.93 1.37
CA THR A 43 11.40 -28.95 0.49
C THR A 43 12.19 -29.02 -0.82
N GLN A 44 11.69 -29.73 -1.82
CA GLN A 44 12.37 -29.85 -3.11
C GLN A 44 12.52 -28.48 -3.81
N HIS A 45 11.45 -27.68 -3.86
CA HIS A 45 11.43 -26.42 -4.60
C HIS A 45 11.38 -25.19 -3.70
N PHE A 46 11.17 -25.36 -2.37
CA PHE A 46 10.90 -24.24 -1.46
C PHE A 46 11.78 -24.23 -0.22
N ARG A 47 11.93 -23.02 0.36
CA ARG A 47 12.36 -22.80 1.75
C ARG A 47 11.26 -21.97 2.41
N VAL A 48 10.58 -22.55 3.39
CA VAL A 48 9.52 -21.88 4.14
C VAL A 48 10.09 -21.34 5.43
N HIS A 49 10.00 -20.01 5.61
CA HIS A 49 10.50 -19.28 6.76
C HIS A 49 9.33 -18.86 7.65
N PHE A 50 9.45 -19.09 8.95
CA PHE A 50 8.37 -18.87 9.90
C PHE A 50 8.91 -18.66 11.33
N THR A 51 8.07 -18.18 12.23
CA THR A 51 8.33 -18.11 13.68
C THR A 51 7.65 -19.26 14.40
N ALA A 52 8.15 -19.66 15.56
CA ALA A 52 7.69 -20.87 16.25
C ALA A 52 6.15 -21.02 16.40
N PRO A 53 5.38 -19.94 16.69
CA PRO A 53 3.92 -20.05 16.78
C PRO A 53 3.22 -20.45 15.47
N LEU A 54 3.89 -20.29 14.33
CA LEU A 54 3.38 -20.57 12.99
C LEU A 54 3.86 -21.92 12.42
N GLU A 55 4.51 -22.78 13.21
CA GLU A 55 5.09 -24.03 12.69
C GLU A 55 4.03 -24.93 12.02
N GLY A 56 2.85 -25.07 12.59
CA GLY A 56 1.75 -25.85 12.00
C GLY A 56 1.35 -25.32 10.62
N GLN A 57 1.15 -24.01 10.50
CA GLN A 57 0.84 -23.36 9.23
C GLN A 57 2.00 -23.46 8.23
N ALA A 58 3.25 -23.38 8.69
CA ALA A 58 4.43 -23.48 7.83
C ALA A 58 4.59 -24.88 7.21
N ARG A 59 4.33 -25.93 7.98
CA ARG A 59 4.32 -27.32 7.49
C ARG A 59 3.21 -27.53 6.46
N HIS A 60 2.02 -26.99 6.74
CA HIS A 60 0.92 -26.99 5.79
C HIS A 60 1.28 -26.23 4.51
N ALA A 61 1.80 -25.02 4.62
CA ALA A 61 2.24 -24.21 3.47
C ALA A 61 3.33 -24.89 2.64
N ALA A 62 4.27 -25.60 3.27
CA ALA A 62 5.29 -26.37 2.58
C ALA A 62 4.69 -27.47 1.68
N SER A 63 3.72 -28.21 2.18
CA SER A 63 2.99 -29.24 1.42
C SER A 63 2.13 -28.64 0.31
N VAL A 64 1.40 -27.54 0.61
CA VAL A 64 0.57 -26.82 -0.35
C VAL A 64 1.40 -26.25 -1.50
N ALA A 65 2.54 -25.62 -1.18
CA ALA A 65 3.42 -25.01 -2.18
C ALA A 65 3.93 -26.03 -3.22
N GLU A 66 4.33 -27.22 -2.79
CA GLU A 66 4.76 -28.28 -3.71
C GLU A 66 3.62 -28.74 -4.65
N ARG A 67 2.39 -28.83 -4.13
CA ARG A 67 1.21 -29.17 -4.96
C ARG A 67 0.87 -28.04 -5.93
N ALA A 68 0.87 -26.79 -5.47
CA ALA A 68 0.62 -25.64 -6.34
C ALA A 68 1.68 -25.52 -7.43
N TYR A 69 2.95 -25.78 -7.09
CA TYR A 69 4.04 -25.86 -8.07
C TYR A 69 3.79 -26.95 -9.11
N ALA A 70 3.43 -28.15 -8.67
CA ALA A 70 3.13 -29.28 -9.57
C ALA A 70 1.94 -28.96 -10.49
N ASN A 71 0.87 -28.36 -9.97
CA ASN A 71 -0.28 -27.94 -10.76
C ASN A 71 0.12 -26.91 -11.83
N LEU A 72 0.81 -25.84 -11.45
CA LEU A 72 1.27 -24.82 -12.39
C LEU A 72 2.24 -25.36 -13.43
N ALA A 73 3.10 -26.29 -13.05
CA ALA A 73 4.06 -26.92 -13.96
C ALA A 73 3.41 -27.78 -15.05
N THR A 74 2.12 -28.11 -14.94
CA THR A 74 1.38 -28.79 -16.02
C THR A 74 1.09 -27.87 -17.21
N GLU A 75 1.04 -26.55 -16.98
CA GLU A 75 0.69 -25.58 -18.02
C GLU A 75 1.77 -24.51 -18.22
N LEU A 76 2.43 -24.04 -17.15
CA LEU A 76 3.46 -23.01 -17.20
C LEU A 76 4.85 -23.62 -17.02
N VAL A 77 5.84 -22.98 -17.63
CA VAL A 77 7.22 -23.43 -17.47
C VAL A 77 7.73 -23.09 -16.06
N PRO A 78 8.27 -24.06 -15.33
CA PRO A 78 8.75 -23.84 -13.97
C PRO A 78 9.81 -22.76 -13.85
N PRO A 79 9.77 -21.95 -12.75
CA PRO A 79 10.77 -20.94 -12.47
C PRO A 79 12.11 -21.56 -12.07
N ARG A 80 13.14 -20.73 -12.07
CA ARG A 80 14.53 -21.17 -11.81
C ARG A 80 14.89 -21.08 -10.32
N GLY A 81 15.48 -22.14 -9.83
CA GLY A 81 16.03 -22.19 -8.48
C GLY A 81 14.96 -22.38 -7.40
N VAL A 82 15.39 -22.28 -6.16
CA VAL A 82 14.54 -22.46 -4.98
C VAL A 82 13.81 -21.16 -4.68
N ILE A 83 12.53 -21.26 -4.34
CA ILE A 83 11.64 -20.15 -3.99
C ILE A 83 11.60 -20.02 -2.45
N ASP A 84 11.79 -18.82 -1.94
CA ASP A 84 11.64 -18.53 -0.53
C ASP A 84 10.18 -18.13 -0.21
N ILE A 85 9.54 -18.79 0.77
CA ILE A 85 8.21 -18.43 1.27
C ILE A 85 8.38 -17.92 2.70
N VAL A 86 7.88 -16.73 2.99
CA VAL A 86 7.88 -16.11 4.32
C VAL A 86 6.46 -16.07 4.84
N ILE A 87 6.19 -16.72 5.97
CA ILE A 87 4.89 -16.63 6.65
C ILE A 87 5.03 -15.62 7.76
N SER A 88 4.39 -14.48 7.60
CA SER A 88 4.50 -13.35 8.52
C SER A 88 3.24 -13.16 9.35
N ASP A 89 3.42 -13.03 10.67
CA ASP A 89 2.38 -12.61 11.61
C ASP A 89 2.60 -11.16 12.10
N GLY A 90 3.26 -10.34 11.30
CA GLY A 90 3.52 -8.92 11.63
C GLY A 90 2.30 -8.01 11.54
N THR A 91 1.23 -8.43 10.87
CA THR A 91 0.01 -7.62 10.70
C THR A 91 -1.24 -8.47 10.87
N ASP A 92 -2.34 -7.81 11.26
CA ASP A 92 -3.68 -8.41 11.30
C ASP A 92 -4.44 -8.21 9.97
N ALA A 93 -3.80 -7.71 8.92
CA ALA A 93 -4.30 -7.75 7.56
C ALA A 93 -4.06 -9.12 6.91
N SER A 94 -4.86 -9.46 5.90
CA SER A 94 -4.73 -10.67 5.10
C SER A 94 -4.28 -10.31 3.71
N ASN A 95 -3.13 -10.85 3.26
CA ASN A 95 -2.60 -10.59 1.91
C ASN A 95 -1.49 -11.58 1.57
N GLY A 96 -1.05 -11.56 0.31
CA GLY A 96 0.17 -12.15 -0.20
C GLY A 96 0.96 -11.17 -1.06
N SER A 97 2.18 -11.49 -1.37
CA SER A 97 2.97 -10.81 -2.39
C SER A 97 4.09 -11.68 -2.92
N ALA A 98 4.37 -11.57 -4.21
CA ALA A 98 5.44 -12.29 -4.87
C ALA A 98 6.43 -11.36 -5.57
N THR A 99 7.70 -11.75 -5.59
CA THR A 99 8.73 -11.09 -6.38
C THR A 99 9.72 -12.12 -6.92
N VAL A 100 10.25 -11.86 -8.10
CA VAL A 100 11.37 -12.64 -8.64
C VAL A 100 12.70 -11.88 -8.56
N ILE A 101 12.69 -10.66 -8.04
CA ILE A 101 13.84 -9.74 -8.01
C ILE A 101 14.23 -9.42 -6.56
N PRO A 102 15.51 -9.53 -6.21
CA PRO A 102 16.61 -10.17 -6.95
C PRO A 102 16.56 -11.70 -6.86
N ARG A 103 15.63 -12.25 -6.09
CA ARG A 103 15.37 -13.69 -5.89
C ARG A 103 13.88 -13.95 -5.82
N SER A 104 13.47 -15.14 -6.24
CA SER A 104 12.07 -15.55 -6.14
C SER A 104 11.66 -15.71 -4.68
N LYS A 105 10.70 -14.90 -4.24
CA LYS A 105 10.19 -14.84 -2.88
C LYS A 105 8.69 -14.60 -2.87
N VAL A 106 7.99 -15.31 -2.00
CA VAL A 106 6.59 -15.09 -1.65
C VAL A 106 6.53 -14.65 -0.18
N ILE A 107 5.75 -13.65 0.15
CA ILE A 107 5.37 -13.31 1.52
C ILE A 107 3.88 -13.60 1.64
N MET A 108 3.50 -14.38 2.64
CA MET A 108 2.12 -14.68 2.98
C MET A 108 1.85 -14.18 4.40
N TYR A 109 0.77 -13.43 4.60
CA TYR A 109 0.31 -13.08 5.94
C TYR A 109 -0.46 -14.23 6.56
N ALA A 110 -0.18 -14.49 7.83
CA ALA A 110 -0.68 -15.68 8.53
C ALA A 110 -2.20 -15.65 8.76
N ARG A 111 -2.79 -14.45 8.95
CA ARG A 111 -4.21 -14.26 9.21
C ARG A 111 -5.05 -14.60 7.96
N PRO A 112 -6.10 -15.46 8.08
CA PRO A 112 -7.06 -15.67 6.99
C PRO A 112 -7.99 -14.44 6.82
N PRO A 113 -8.48 -14.17 5.58
CA PRO A 113 -9.33 -13.01 5.27
C PRO A 113 -10.81 -13.25 5.61
N VAL A 114 -11.14 -13.23 6.89
CA VAL A 114 -12.51 -13.49 7.37
C VAL A 114 -13.45 -12.27 7.26
N ASP A 115 -12.91 -11.10 6.94
CA ASP A 115 -13.59 -9.80 6.88
C ASP A 115 -13.29 -9.01 5.60
N GLU A 116 -12.62 -9.64 4.62
CA GLU A 116 -12.24 -9.02 3.34
C GLU A 116 -13.06 -9.60 2.17
N PRO A 117 -14.10 -8.89 1.67
CA PRO A 117 -15.03 -9.40 0.65
C PRO A 117 -14.37 -9.97 -0.59
N SER A 118 -13.27 -9.37 -1.04
CA SER A 118 -12.57 -9.75 -2.26
C SER A 118 -11.74 -11.03 -2.14
N LEU A 119 -11.56 -11.56 -0.93
CA LEU A 119 -10.71 -12.72 -0.66
C LEU A 119 -11.43 -13.90 0.02
N GLU A 120 -12.74 -13.81 0.29
CA GLU A 120 -13.45 -14.82 1.09
C GLU A 120 -13.91 -16.06 0.30
N SER A 121 -13.72 -16.12 -1.02
CA SER A 121 -14.04 -17.30 -1.82
C SER A 121 -12.91 -18.33 -1.76
N TYR A 122 -12.74 -18.97 -0.60
CA TYR A 122 -11.74 -20.03 -0.40
C TYR A 122 -12.24 -21.16 0.50
N ASP A 123 -11.72 -22.36 0.24
CA ASP A 123 -11.84 -23.50 1.17
C ASP A 123 -10.67 -23.53 2.18
N ASP A 124 -9.50 -23.06 1.72
CA ASP A 124 -8.26 -22.96 2.47
C ASP A 124 -7.48 -21.72 2.01
N TRP A 125 -7.28 -20.76 2.90
CA TRP A 125 -6.54 -19.55 2.60
C TRP A 125 -5.10 -19.80 2.13
N THR A 126 -4.41 -20.75 2.76
CA THR A 126 -3.02 -21.09 2.39
C THR A 126 -2.94 -21.64 0.97
N VAL A 127 -3.93 -22.45 0.57
CA VAL A 127 -4.02 -22.99 -0.80
C VAL A 127 -4.27 -21.86 -1.80
N LEU A 128 -5.24 -21.00 -1.52
CA LEU A 128 -5.61 -19.91 -2.42
C LEU A 128 -4.44 -18.96 -2.65
N VAL A 129 -3.87 -18.42 -1.55
CA VAL A 129 -2.82 -17.41 -1.67
C VAL A 129 -1.53 -17.97 -2.27
N LEU A 130 -1.13 -19.20 -1.95
CA LEU A 130 0.06 -19.79 -2.54
C LEU A 130 -0.15 -20.12 -4.02
N GLN A 131 -1.34 -20.57 -4.43
CA GLN A 131 -1.65 -20.77 -5.86
C GLN A 131 -1.57 -19.45 -6.64
N HIS A 132 -2.08 -18.34 -6.05
CA HIS A 132 -2.01 -16.99 -6.64
C HIS A 132 -0.56 -16.51 -6.75
N GLU A 133 0.15 -16.47 -5.64
CA GLU A 133 1.52 -15.90 -5.57
C GLU A 133 2.54 -16.70 -6.36
N LEU A 134 2.41 -18.03 -6.40
CA LEU A 134 3.27 -18.87 -7.24
C LEU A 134 2.99 -18.66 -8.74
N THR A 135 1.75 -18.33 -9.13
CA THR A 135 1.46 -17.93 -10.51
C THR A 135 2.29 -16.71 -10.91
N HIS A 136 2.40 -15.70 -10.03
CA HIS A 136 3.30 -14.56 -10.28
C HIS A 136 4.74 -14.99 -10.46
N ILE A 137 5.26 -15.93 -9.61
CA ILE A 137 6.63 -16.42 -9.75
C ILE A 137 6.83 -17.11 -11.10
N PHE A 138 5.91 -18.01 -11.51
CA PHE A 138 5.99 -18.71 -12.81
C PHE A 138 5.91 -17.73 -13.98
N HIS A 139 5.02 -16.76 -13.93
CA HIS A 139 4.84 -15.76 -14.97
C HIS A 139 6.02 -14.80 -15.06
N LEU A 140 6.38 -14.14 -13.95
CA LEU A 140 7.38 -13.06 -13.95
C LEU A 140 8.81 -13.54 -14.14
N ASP A 141 9.17 -14.77 -13.66
CA ASP A 141 10.51 -15.33 -13.89
C ASP A 141 10.73 -15.81 -15.33
N ARG A 142 9.66 -16.00 -16.10
CA ARG A 142 9.74 -16.50 -17.46
C ARG A 142 10.42 -15.49 -18.38
N SER A 143 11.59 -15.89 -18.92
CA SER A 143 12.44 -15.09 -19.82
C SER A 143 13.07 -15.97 -20.86
N ARG A 144 13.04 -15.58 -22.13
CA ARG A 144 13.58 -16.32 -23.29
C ARG A 144 14.40 -15.41 -24.20
N GLY A 145 15.01 -16.01 -25.22
CA GLY A 145 15.75 -15.27 -26.24
C GLY A 145 16.87 -14.40 -25.65
N TRP A 146 16.97 -13.18 -26.15
CA TRP A 146 18.00 -12.24 -25.73
C TRP A 146 17.90 -11.83 -24.24
N TRP A 147 16.68 -11.78 -23.66
CA TRP A 147 16.49 -11.53 -22.23
C TRP A 147 17.21 -12.56 -21.39
N ARG A 148 17.08 -13.84 -21.79
CA ARG A 148 17.78 -14.94 -21.11
C ARG A 148 19.29 -14.86 -21.27
N ALA A 149 19.77 -14.53 -22.47
CA ALA A 149 21.19 -14.32 -22.75
C ALA A 149 21.76 -13.17 -21.91
N ALA A 150 21.05 -12.04 -21.84
CA ALA A 150 21.43 -10.91 -20.99
C ALA A 150 21.45 -11.27 -19.50
N GLN A 151 20.48 -12.04 -19.00
CA GLN A 151 20.48 -12.53 -17.62
C GLN A 151 21.66 -13.49 -17.31
N THR A 152 22.23 -14.17 -18.31
CA THR A 152 23.43 -14.97 -18.10
C THR A 152 24.64 -14.09 -17.77
N VAL A 153 24.70 -12.88 -18.34
CA VAL A 153 25.77 -11.89 -18.13
C VAL A 153 25.52 -11.05 -16.87
N PHE A 154 24.32 -10.48 -16.74
CA PHE A 154 24.00 -9.49 -15.70
C PHE A 154 23.29 -10.08 -14.47
N GLY A 155 23.09 -11.39 -14.44
CA GLY A 155 22.31 -12.05 -13.40
C GLY A 155 20.84 -11.68 -13.45
N ARG A 156 20.18 -11.70 -12.31
CA ARG A 156 18.75 -11.35 -12.13
C ARG A 156 18.56 -9.85 -12.04
N ASN A 157 19.07 -9.12 -13.02
CA ASN A 157 18.96 -7.69 -13.09
C ASN A 157 17.48 -7.29 -13.28
N PRO A 158 16.95 -6.32 -12.50
CA PRO A 158 15.52 -5.93 -12.49
C PRO A 158 14.94 -5.61 -13.87
N VAL A 159 15.71 -4.98 -14.75
CA VAL A 159 15.24 -4.59 -16.09
C VAL A 159 15.23 -5.73 -17.13
N LEU A 160 15.68 -6.93 -16.77
CA LEU A 160 15.81 -8.06 -17.70
C LEU A 160 14.69 -9.11 -17.55
N PHE A 161 13.53 -8.71 -17.01
CA PHE A 161 12.36 -9.57 -16.89
C PHE A 161 11.23 -9.03 -17.79
N PRO A 162 11.00 -9.62 -18.97
CA PRO A 162 10.06 -9.08 -19.96
C PRO A 162 8.63 -8.95 -19.42
N ASN A 163 8.19 -9.91 -18.59
CA ASN A 163 6.83 -9.90 -18.02
C ASN A 163 6.59 -8.85 -16.92
N TYR A 164 7.63 -8.15 -16.43
CA TYR A 164 7.46 -6.95 -15.58
C TYR A 164 6.97 -5.72 -16.37
N TYR A 165 7.00 -5.78 -17.69
CA TYR A 165 6.52 -4.69 -18.56
C TYR A 165 5.08 -4.90 -19.02
N THR A 166 4.33 -5.79 -18.36
CA THR A 166 2.90 -5.99 -18.58
C THR A 166 2.08 -5.16 -17.58
N PRO A 167 0.86 -4.70 -17.96
CA PRO A 167 -0.02 -4.00 -17.03
C PRO A 167 -0.50 -4.93 -15.91
N SER A 168 -0.79 -4.35 -14.75
CA SER A 168 -1.23 -5.11 -13.57
C SER A 168 -2.49 -5.92 -13.81
N TRP A 169 -3.45 -5.43 -14.62
CA TRP A 169 -4.65 -6.20 -14.93
C TRP A 169 -4.34 -7.53 -15.65
N LEU A 170 -3.26 -7.57 -16.45
CA LEU A 170 -2.81 -8.80 -17.11
C LEU A 170 -2.12 -9.74 -16.11
N THR A 171 -1.28 -9.19 -15.24
CA THR A 171 -0.49 -9.95 -14.25
C THR A 171 -1.37 -10.48 -13.13
N GLU A 172 -2.20 -9.62 -12.52
CA GLU A 172 -3.11 -9.99 -11.44
C GLU A 172 -4.27 -10.85 -11.94
N GLY A 173 -4.83 -10.47 -13.12
CA GLY A 173 -5.88 -11.27 -13.75
C GLY A 173 -5.44 -12.70 -14.08
N LEU A 174 -4.18 -12.89 -14.53
CA LEU A 174 -3.60 -14.22 -14.76
C LEU A 174 -3.48 -15.03 -13.46
N ALA A 175 -3.09 -14.38 -12.37
CA ALA A 175 -2.98 -15.03 -11.07
C ALA A 175 -4.36 -15.46 -10.55
N VAL A 176 -5.38 -14.60 -10.68
CA VAL A 176 -6.78 -14.94 -10.33
C VAL A 176 -7.34 -16.05 -11.23
N TYR A 177 -7.00 -16.06 -12.52
CA TYR A 177 -7.39 -17.14 -13.42
C TYR A 177 -6.83 -18.49 -12.95
N TYR A 178 -5.53 -18.57 -12.62
CA TYR A 178 -4.91 -19.82 -12.19
C TYR A 178 -5.26 -20.21 -10.74
N GLU A 179 -5.52 -19.26 -9.84
CA GLU A 179 -6.04 -19.61 -8.51
C GLU A 179 -7.41 -20.30 -8.63
N SER A 180 -8.30 -19.78 -9.49
CA SER A 180 -9.64 -20.35 -9.68
C SER A 180 -9.59 -21.67 -10.46
N ARG A 181 -8.65 -21.80 -11.39
CA ARG A 181 -8.50 -23.02 -12.21
C ARG A 181 -8.02 -24.23 -11.41
N PHE A 182 -7.13 -24.03 -10.44
CA PHE A 182 -6.48 -25.10 -9.70
C PHE A 182 -6.93 -25.26 -8.25
N THR A 183 -7.91 -24.46 -7.83
CA THR A 183 -8.53 -24.62 -6.50
C THR A 183 -10.04 -24.75 -6.64
N SER A 184 -10.70 -25.19 -5.59
CA SER A 184 -12.18 -25.25 -5.52
C SER A 184 -12.81 -23.91 -5.13
N GLY A 185 -11.99 -22.96 -4.63
CA GLY A 185 -12.31 -21.55 -4.42
C GLY A 185 -11.78 -20.69 -5.55
N GLY A 186 -11.40 -19.46 -5.23
CA GLY A 186 -10.89 -18.48 -6.19
C GLY A 186 -11.93 -17.46 -6.62
N ARG A 187 -11.43 -16.30 -6.99
CA ARG A 187 -12.26 -15.11 -7.23
C ARG A 187 -13.21 -15.24 -8.43
N LEU A 188 -12.86 -16.04 -9.45
CA LEU A 188 -13.78 -16.34 -10.56
C LEU A 188 -14.96 -17.24 -10.15
N HIS A 189 -14.83 -18.00 -9.05
CA HIS A 189 -15.92 -18.79 -8.49
C HIS A 189 -16.73 -18.04 -7.44
N GLY A 190 -16.19 -16.90 -6.94
CA GLY A 190 -16.85 -16.03 -5.98
C GLY A 190 -17.89 -15.13 -6.61
N SER A 191 -18.82 -14.64 -5.79
CA SER A 191 -19.86 -13.72 -6.24
C SER A 191 -19.43 -12.26 -6.25
N PHE A 192 -18.40 -11.89 -5.52
CA PHE A 192 -18.03 -10.49 -5.27
C PHE A 192 -17.55 -9.80 -6.57
N GLU A 193 -16.61 -10.39 -7.27
CA GLU A 193 -16.09 -9.87 -8.54
C GLU A 193 -17.18 -9.81 -9.61
N ALA A 194 -18.00 -10.84 -9.70
CA ALA A 194 -19.15 -10.87 -10.59
C ALA A 194 -20.19 -9.79 -10.24
N SER A 195 -20.37 -9.50 -8.95
CA SER A 195 -21.27 -8.44 -8.48
C SER A 195 -20.77 -7.04 -8.85
N ILE A 196 -19.46 -6.79 -8.74
CA ILE A 196 -18.84 -5.53 -9.20
C ILE A 196 -19.09 -5.35 -10.70
N ALA A 197 -18.76 -6.35 -11.51
CA ALA A 197 -18.92 -6.27 -12.97
C ALA A 197 -20.39 -6.08 -13.37
N ARG A 198 -21.29 -6.81 -12.71
CA ARG A 198 -22.75 -6.72 -12.96
C ARG A 198 -23.33 -5.38 -12.57
N SER A 199 -22.98 -4.83 -11.38
CA SER A 199 -23.45 -3.51 -10.96
C SER A 199 -22.94 -2.42 -11.88
N ALA A 200 -21.67 -2.48 -12.30
CA ALA A 200 -21.12 -1.56 -13.29
C ALA A 200 -21.82 -1.67 -14.65
N ALA A 201 -22.27 -2.87 -15.04
CA ALA A 201 -23.06 -3.05 -16.27
C ALA A 201 -24.46 -2.45 -16.15
N VAL A 202 -25.16 -2.69 -15.03
CA VAL A 202 -26.50 -2.14 -14.76
C VAL A 202 -26.49 -0.61 -14.75
N ASP A 203 -25.47 -0.02 -14.17
CA ASP A 203 -25.35 1.43 -14.02
C ASP A 203 -24.58 2.09 -15.20
N HIS A 204 -24.21 1.33 -16.25
CA HIS A 204 -23.41 1.77 -17.41
C HIS A 204 -22.04 2.38 -17.04
N GLU A 205 -21.43 1.90 -15.96
CA GLU A 205 -20.15 2.38 -15.43
C GLU A 205 -18.98 1.40 -15.68
N ILE A 206 -19.12 0.44 -16.62
CA ILE A 206 -18.03 -0.48 -16.96
C ILE A 206 -16.83 0.32 -17.47
N PRO A 207 -15.62 0.18 -16.86
CA PRO A 207 -14.45 0.93 -17.28
C PRO A 207 -14.03 0.58 -18.70
N VAL A 208 -13.30 1.45 -19.37
CA VAL A 208 -12.58 1.10 -20.60
C VAL A 208 -11.24 0.44 -20.24
N LEU A 209 -10.65 -0.36 -21.15
CA LEU A 209 -9.40 -1.10 -20.88
C LEU A 209 -8.26 -0.22 -20.36
N GLY A 210 -8.18 1.02 -20.85
CA GLY A 210 -7.17 1.99 -20.40
C GLY A 210 -7.39 2.55 -18.99
N GLU A 211 -8.50 2.23 -18.31
CA GLU A 211 -8.78 2.63 -16.93
C GLU A 211 -8.40 1.54 -15.92
N LEU A 212 -8.04 0.34 -16.38
CA LEU A 212 -7.62 -0.78 -15.53
C LEU A 212 -6.17 -0.61 -15.10
N SER A 213 -5.96 -0.04 -13.93
CA SER A 213 -4.64 0.20 -13.33
C SER A 213 -4.74 0.19 -11.80
N LEU A 214 -3.66 -0.21 -11.12
CA LEU A 214 -3.54 -0.07 -9.66
C LEU A 214 -3.60 1.40 -9.21
N ALA A 215 -3.22 2.33 -10.10
CA ALA A 215 -3.20 3.76 -9.83
C ALA A 215 -4.57 4.45 -10.05
N THR A 216 -5.58 3.73 -10.55
CA THR A 216 -6.88 4.33 -10.88
C THR A 216 -7.60 4.89 -9.65
N SER A 217 -8.15 6.09 -9.79
CA SER A 217 -9.01 6.73 -8.78
C SER A 217 -10.50 6.44 -8.97
N ARG A 218 -10.87 5.65 -10.00
CA ARG A 218 -12.26 5.21 -10.26
C ARG A 218 -12.58 3.92 -9.49
N PHE A 219 -13.85 3.80 -9.02
CA PHE A 219 -14.33 2.55 -8.42
C PHE A 219 -14.27 1.41 -9.46
N PRO A 220 -13.87 0.19 -9.10
CA PRO A 220 -13.49 -0.32 -7.77
C PRO A 220 -12.00 -0.12 -7.41
N TYR A 221 -11.36 0.95 -7.87
CA TYR A 221 -9.96 1.31 -7.61
C TYR A 221 -8.98 0.22 -8.06
N GLY A 222 -7.93 -0.02 -7.29
CA GLY A 222 -6.97 -1.08 -7.54
C GLY A 222 -7.59 -2.49 -7.67
N GLN A 223 -8.80 -2.73 -7.17
CA GLN A 223 -9.51 -4.00 -7.39
C GLN A 223 -9.89 -4.22 -8.86
N SER A 224 -9.97 -3.16 -9.68
CA SER A 224 -10.29 -3.27 -11.10
C SER A 224 -9.37 -4.23 -11.87
N VAL A 225 -8.08 -4.29 -11.50
CA VAL A 225 -7.10 -5.16 -12.18
C VAL A 225 -7.34 -6.64 -11.91
N TYR A 226 -7.82 -6.99 -10.70
CA TYR A 226 -8.18 -8.36 -10.32
C TYR A 226 -9.51 -8.78 -10.97
N VAL A 227 -10.55 -7.95 -10.77
CA VAL A 227 -11.92 -8.21 -11.26
C VAL A 227 -11.92 -8.36 -12.78
N TYR A 228 -11.60 -7.30 -13.48
CA TYR A 228 -11.74 -7.29 -14.94
C TYR A 228 -10.61 -8.05 -15.65
N GLY A 229 -9.40 -8.06 -15.08
CA GLY A 229 -8.27 -8.81 -15.61
C GLY A 229 -8.56 -10.32 -15.64
N SER A 230 -9.16 -10.86 -14.56
CA SER A 230 -9.53 -12.28 -14.51
C SER A 230 -10.59 -12.67 -15.52
N PHE A 231 -11.62 -11.83 -15.70
CA PHE A 231 -12.67 -12.07 -16.69
C PHE A 231 -12.14 -12.03 -18.13
N ILE A 232 -11.18 -11.16 -18.44
CA ILE A 232 -10.53 -11.15 -19.76
C ILE A 232 -9.81 -12.48 -20.02
N TRP A 233 -9.04 -12.97 -19.02
CA TRP A 233 -8.31 -14.23 -19.17
C TRP A 233 -9.26 -15.43 -19.28
N ASP A 234 -10.31 -15.45 -18.49
CA ASP A 234 -11.30 -16.52 -18.52
C ASP A 234 -12.06 -16.55 -19.86
N ASP A 235 -12.51 -15.40 -20.36
CA ASP A 235 -13.17 -15.26 -21.67
C ASP A 235 -12.26 -15.72 -22.83
N LEU A 236 -10.98 -15.30 -22.81
CA LEU A 236 -10.01 -15.74 -23.80
C LEU A 236 -9.74 -17.26 -23.73
N ALA A 237 -9.64 -17.80 -22.52
CA ALA A 237 -9.44 -19.24 -22.33
C ALA A 237 -10.68 -20.06 -22.79
N GLN A 238 -11.89 -19.56 -22.56
CA GLN A 238 -13.14 -20.20 -23.03
C GLN A 238 -13.25 -20.16 -24.54
N ARG A 239 -12.96 -19.04 -25.20
CA ARG A 239 -13.11 -18.88 -26.67
C ARG A 239 -11.98 -19.53 -27.46
N HIS A 240 -10.75 -19.51 -26.96
CA HIS A 240 -9.56 -19.97 -27.68
C HIS A 240 -8.94 -21.24 -27.10
N GLY A 241 -9.54 -21.81 -26.06
CA GLY A 241 -9.04 -22.96 -25.33
C GLY A 241 -8.01 -22.59 -24.27
N ALA A 242 -7.97 -23.31 -23.14
CA ALA A 242 -7.11 -23.03 -22.00
C ALA A 242 -5.59 -23.04 -22.35
N ALA A 243 -5.19 -23.82 -23.35
CA ALA A 243 -3.79 -23.87 -23.82
C ALA A 243 -3.30 -22.55 -24.47
N SER A 244 -4.21 -21.65 -24.84
CA SER A 244 -3.84 -20.34 -25.40
C SER A 244 -3.22 -19.41 -24.35
N VAL A 245 -3.58 -19.56 -23.07
CA VAL A 245 -3.08 -18.75 -21.97
C VAL A 245 -1.57 -18.96 -21.76
N PRO A 246 -1.06 -20.19 -21.50
CA PRO A 246 0.38 -20.40 -21.39
C PRO A 246 1.11 -20.11 -22.72
N ALA A 247 0.46 -20.31 -23.88
CA ALA A 247 1.06 -19.95 -25.17
C ALA A 247 1.32 -18.45 -25.29
N PHE A 248 0.44 -17.59 -24.76
CA PHE A 248 0.68 -16.15 -24.71
C PHE A 248 1.88 -15.81 -23.80
N VAL A 249 1.95 -16.39 -22.59
CA VAL A 249 3.06 -16.16 -21.66
C VAL A 249 4.41 -16.55 -22.31
N GLU A 250 4.46 -17.71 -22.98
CA GLU A 250 5.65 -18.17 -23.70
C GLU A 250 6.05 -17.24 -24.86
N ARG A 251 5.07 -16.76 -25.63
CA ARG A 251 5.31 -15.87 -26.75
C ARG A 251 5.77 -14.48 -26.30
N TYR A 252 5.13 -13.91 -25.28
CA TYR A 252 5.52 -12.61 -24.75
C TYR A 252 6.90 -12.63 -24.06
N SER A 253 7.29 -13.75 -23.45
CA SER A 253 8.58 -13.92 -22.75
C SER A 253 9.82 -13.80 -23.65
N VAL A 254 9.68 -13.81 -24.97
CA VAL A 254 10.76 -13.61 -25.94
C VAL A 254 10.67 -12.26 -26.66
N GLU A 255 9.59 -11.51 -26.45
CA GLU A 255 9.34 -10.25 -27.15
C GLU A 255 10.44 -9.22 -26.84
N THR A 256 11.09 -8.73 -27.89
CA THR A 256 12.26 -7.83 -27.78
C THR A 256 11.87 -6.42 -27.36
N ILE A 257 10.74 -5.95 -27.83
CA ILE A 257 10.21 -4.63 -27.50
C ILE A 257 9.02 -4.82 -26.56
N PRO A 258 9.16 -4.63 -25.25
CA PRO A 258 8.02 -4.71 -24.35
C PRO A 258 6.93 -3.71 -24.75
N PHE A 259 5.74 -3.81 -24.17
CA PHE A 259 4.56 -2.97 -24.45
C PHE A 259 3.82 -3.26 -25.76
N LEU A 260 4.27 -4.19 -26.61
CA LEU A 260 3.56 -4.57 -27.85
C LEU A 260 2.52 -5.69 -27.60
N LEU A 261 1.72 -5.53 -26.52
CA LEU A 261 0.77 -6.52 -26.02
C LEU A 261 -0.25 -6.96 -27.09
N ASP A 262 -0.89 -6.02 -27.78
CA ASP A 262 -1.90 -6.31 -28.80
C ASP A 262 -1.32 -7.07 -30.00
N ARG A 263 -0.03 -6.87 -30.31
CA ARG A 263 0.64 -7.66 -31.35
C ARG A 263 0.74 -9.14 -30.96
N GLU A 264 1.16 -9.40 -29.73
CA GLU A 264 1.33 -10.78 -29.25
C GLU A 264 -0.03 -11.44 -28.95
N ALA A 265 -1.02 -10.68 -28.49
CA ALA A 265 -2.40 -11.14 -28.38
C ALA A 265 -2.95 -11.58 -29.74
N LYS A 266 -2.81 -10.73 -30.77
CA LYS A 266 -3.26 -11.07 -32.14
C LYS A 266 -2.60 -12.31 -32.70
N ARG A 267 -1.32 -12.54 -32.37
CA ARG A 267 -0.58 -13.75 -32.80
C ARG A 267 -1.01 -15.01 -32.06
N THR A 268 -1.52 -14.87 -30.85
CA THR A 268 -1.89 -15.99 -29.96
C THR A 268 -3.38 -16.31 -30.09
N PHE A 269 -4.23 -15.29 -30.01
CA PHE A 269 -5.69 -15.39 -29.94
C PHE A 269 -6.38 -15.01 -31.27
N SER A 270 -5.62 -14.59 -32.30
CA SER A 270 -6.14 -14.03 -33.57
C SER A 270 -6.92 -12.71 -33.37
N GLU A 271 -6.90 -12.13 -32.19
CA GLU A 271 -7.49 -10.84 -31.85
C GLU A 271 -6.62 -10.06 -30.87
N THR A 272 -6.89 -8.73 -30.73
CA THR A 272 -6.23 -7.86 -29.78
C THR A 272 -6.91 -7.90 -28.43
N PHE A 273 -6.23 -7.55 -27.35
CA PHE A 273 -6.86 -7.37 -26.02
C PHE A 273 -7.94 -6.30 -26.04
N THR A 274 -7.73 -5.22 -26.79
CA THR A 274 -8.75 -4.18 -26.97
C THR A 274 -10.05 -4.71 -27.59
N HIS A 275 -9.93 -5.61 -28.57
CA HIS A 275 -11.10 -6.26 -29.20
C HIS A 275 -11.76 -7.26 -28.24
N ALA A 276 -10.98 -8.12 -27.60
CA ALA A 276 -11.47 -9.08 -26.60
C ALA A 276 -12.22 -8.37 -25.46
N TRP A 277 -11.67 -7.27 -24.95
CA TRP A 277 -12.33 -6.43 -23.94
C TRP A 277 -13.71 -5.93 -24.41
N THR A 278 -13.77 -5.41 -25.63
CA THR A 278 -15.01 -4.88 -26.19
C THR A 278 -16.06 -5.98 -26.33
N GLN A 279 -15.68 -7.16 -26.83
CA GLN A 279 -16.58 -8.32 -26.97
C GLN A 279 -17.11 -8.80 -25.62
N TRP A 280 -16.22 -8.94 -24.60
CA TRP A 280 -16.60 -9.35 -23.27
C TRP A 280 -17.57 -8.34 -22.65
N ARG A 281 -17.25 -7.04 -22.71
CA ARG A 281 -18.10 -5.95 -22.20
C ARG A 281 -19.48 -5.96 -22.83
N ASP A 282 -19.55 -6.05 -24.15
CA ASP A 282 -20.82 -6.05 -24.89
C ASP A 282 -21.63 -7.33 -24.60
N SER A 283 -20.96 -8.46 -24.34
CA SER A 283 -21.63 -9.67 -23.88
C SER A 283 -22.24 -9.51 -22.49
N LEU A 284 -21.49 -8.89 -21.55
CA LEU A 284 -21.97 -8.61 -20.20
C LEU A 284 -23.18 -7.67 -20.23
N LEU A 285 -23.13 -6.57 -21.01
CA LEU A 285 -24.24 -5.63 -21.15
C LEU A 285 -25.49 -6.33 -21.66
N ARG A 286 -25.41 -7.16 -22.71
CA ARG A 286 -26.54 -7.93 -23.19
C ARG A 286 -27.11 -8.89 -22.14
N SER A 287 -26.27 -9.56 -21.39
CA SER A 287 -26.68 -10.48 -20.32
C SER A 287 -27.47 -9.79 -19.20
N VAL A 288 -27.14 -8.54 -18.90
CA VAL A 288 -27.85 -7.72 -17.91
C VAL A 288 -29.18 -7.25 -18.44
N ASP A 289 -29.27 -6.81 -19.71
CA ASP A 289 -30.53 -6.40 -20.36
C ASP A 289 -31.52 -7.55 -20.45
N ASP A 290 -31.04 -8.75 -20.82
CA ASP A 290 -31.85 -9.96 -20.86
C ASP A 290 -32.34 -10.38 -19.46
N SER A 291 -31.45 -10.29 -18.45
CA SER A 291 -31.76 -10.59 -17.05
C SER A 291 -32.78 -9.61 -16.44
N ALA A 292 -32.69 -8.32 -16.78
CA ALA A 292 -33.64 -7.30 -16.35
C ALA A 292 -35.06 -7.61 -16.89
N THR A 293 -35.14 -8.16 -18.09
CA THR A 293 -36.40 -8.61 -18.72
C THR A 293 -37.00 -9.85 -18.03
N LEU A 294 -36.14 -10.74 -17.52
CA LEU A 294 -36.52 -11.97 -16.78
C LEU A 294 -36.80 -11.72 -15.30
N ALA A 295 -36.10 -10.77 -14.67
CA ALA A 295 -36.24 -10.42 -13.25
C ALA A 295 -37.50 -9.64 -12.91
N LEU A 296 -38.29 -9.22 -13.91
CA LEU A 296 -39.61 -8.56 -13.75
C LEU A 296 -40.70 -9.48 -13.16
N ARG A 297 -40.40 -10.73 -12.85
CA ARG A 297 -41.26 -11.62 -12.05
C ARG A 297 -40.63 -11.96 -10.70
N PRO A 298 -40.72 -11.07 -9.70
CA PRO A 298 -40.29 -11.44 -8.36
C PRO A 298 -41.08 -12.67 -7.89
N PRO A 299 -40.44 -13.63 -7.19
CA PRO A 299 -41.17 -14.69 -6.51
C PRO A 299 -42.24 -14.06 -5.61
N SER A 300 -43.42 -14.59 -5.58
CA SER A 300 -44.58 -14.07 -4.81
C SER A 300 -44.28 -13.88 -3.31
N VAL A 301 -43.25 -14.55 -2.80
CA VAL A 301 -42.76 -14.47 -1.41
C VAL A 301 -42.02 -13.15 -1.13
N LEU A 302 -41.47 -12.50 -2.14
CA LEU A 302 -40.68 -11.26 -2.00
C LEU A 302 -41.50 -9.97 -2.17
N ALA A 303 -42.74 -10.08 -2.69
CA ALA A 303 -43.56 -8.94 -3.03
C ALA A 303 -43.79 -7.93 -1.89
N PRO A 304 -44.02 -8.30 -0.61
CA PRO A 304 -44.20 -7.33 0.46
C PRO A 304 -42.89 -6.62 0.83
N PHE A 305 -41.73 -7.26 0.69
CA PHE A 305 -40.41 -6.65 0.97
C PHE A 305 -39.99 -5.69 -0.16
N LEU A 306 -40.30 -6.08 -1.41
CA LEU A 306 -40.02 -5.24 -2.60
C LEU A 306 -41.04 -4.11 -2.75
N ALA A 307 -42.25 -4.26 -2.18
CA ALA A 307 -43.27 -3.21 -2.20
C ALA A 307 -42.93 -2.05 -1.22
N SER A 308 -42.16 -2.30 -0.17
CA SER A 308 -41.59 -1.24 0.66
C SER A 308 -40.42 -0.61 -0.10
N ARG A 309 -40.59 0.61 -0.60
CA ARG A 309 -39.47 1.33 -1.25
C ARG A 309 -38.32 1.49 -0.27
N ALA A 310 -37.13 0.98 -0.65
CA ALA A 310 -35.90 1.27 0.11
C ALA A 310 -35.64 2.79 0.13
N THR A 311 -35.35 3.34 1.30
CA THR A 311 -34.80 4.67 1.41
C THR A 311 -33.27 4.57 1.23
N VAL A 312 -32.75 5.23 0.20
CA VAL A 312 -31.31 5.37 0.01
C VAL A 312 -30.84 6.57 0.81
N ILE A 313 -29.82 6.38 1.67
CA ILE A 313 -29.19 7.47 2.39
C ILE A 313 -28.33 8.28 1.40
N PRO A 314 -28.52 9.61 1.29
CA PRO A 314 -27.69 10.46 0.45
C PRO A 314 -26.21 10.38 0.82
N GLY A 315 -25.31 10.60 -0.15
CA GLY A 315 -23.88 10.62 0.09
C GLY A 315 -23.25 9.23 -0.01
N GLY A 316 -23.63 8.44 -1.04
CA GLY A 316 -22.96 7.19 -1.40
C GLY A 316 -21.45 7.42 -1.51
N GLY A 317 -20.68 6.66 -0.77
CA GLY A 317 -19.22 6.72 -0.75
C GLY A 317 -18.64 5.56 -1.53
N ARG A 318 -17.37 5.68 -1.85
CA ARG A 318 -16.60 4.61 -2.50
C ARG A 318 -16.65 3.32 -1.69
N PHE A 319 -16.42 3.42 -0.38
CA PHE A 319 -16.58 2.33 0.57
C PHE A 319 -17.47 2.79 1.72
N ILE A 320 -18.58 2.10 1.93
CA ILE A 320 -19.46 2.25 3.09
C ILE A 320 -19.72 0.84 3.62
N ILE A 321 -19.42 0.63 4.89
CA ILE A 321 -19.57 -0.69 5.51
C ILE A 321 -20.24 -0.57 6.88
N GLU A 322 -20.77 -1.69 7.36
CA GLU A 322 -21.21 -1.94 8.73
C GLU A 322 -22.20 -0.87 9.26
N PRO A 323 -23.37 -0.67 8.59
CA PRO A 323 -24.41 0.18 9.16
C PRO A 323 -24.88 -0.40 10.50
N ARG A 324 -25.06 0.47 11.52
CA ARG A 324 -25.54 0.12 12.86
C ARG A 324 -26.56 1.13 13.32
N TRP A 325 -27.68 0.66 13.84
CA TRP A 325 -28.71 1.50 14.40
C TRP A 325 -28.30 2.05 15.77
N VAL A 326 -28.35 3.36 15.92
CA VAL A 326 -28.21 4.06 17.21
C VAL A 326 -29.58 4.32 17.84
N SER A 327 -30.56 4.61 17.01
CA SER A 327 -31.96 4.81 17.41
C SER A 327 -32.91 4.38 16.28
N ASP A 328 -34.22 4.48 16.49
CA ASP A 328 -35.23 4.20 15.46
C ASP A 328 -35.12 5.11 14.22
N SER A 329 -34.42 6.23 14.30
CA SER A 329 -34.31 7.24 13.23
C SER A 329 -32.87 7.62 12.87
N ALA A 330 -31.86 7.04 13.54
CA ALA A 330 -30.46 7.34 13.29
C ALA A 330 -29.61 6.06 13.20
N LEU A 331 -28.67 6.04 12.28
CA LEU A 331 -27.68 4.98 12.11
C LEU A 331 -26.28 5.55 11.94
N ILE A 332 -25.28 4.77 12.33
CA ILE A 332 -23.87 5.04 12.11
C ILE A 332 -23.29 4.03 11.13
N PHE A 333 -22.24 4.44 10.43
CA PHE A 333 -21.49 3.58 9.49
C PHE A 333 -20.09 4.11 9.29
N VAL A 334 -19.18 3.26 8.86
CA VAL A 334 -17.84 3.66 8.47
C VAL A 334 -17.81 3.90 6.97
N ALA A 335 -17.22 5.02 6.55
CA ALA A 335 -17.11 5.36 5.14
C ALA A 335 -15.74 5.97 4.78
N ASN A 336 -15.37 5.77 3.52
CA ASN A 336 -14.24 6.40 2.86
C ASN A 336 -14.63 6.76 1.43
N ASP A 337 -14.83 8.05 1.16
CA ASP A 337 -15.15 8.58 -0.16
C ASP A 337 -13.90 8.84 -1.02
N GLY A 338 -12.71 8.64 -0.45
CA GLY A 338 -11.41 8.94 -1.05
C GLY A 338 -11.02 10.41 -1.01
N ARG A 339 -11.94 11.33 -0.81
CA ARG A 339 -11.70 12.76 -0.62
C ARG A 339 -11.24 13.06 0.81
N ASP A 340 -11.87 12.38 1.77
CA ASP A 340 -11.48 12.39 3.18
C ASP A 340 -10.75 11.11 3.61
N SER A 341 -10.05 11.16 4.75
CA SER A 341 -9.59 9.95 5.45
C SER A 341 -10.79 9.15 5.95
N PRO A 342 -10.68 7.81 6.15
CA PRO A 342 -11.77 7.02 6.69
C PRO A 342 -12.41 7.68 7.92
N GLY A 343 -13.74 7.63 8.00
CA GLY A 343 -14.51 8.29 9.06
C GLY A 343 -15.70 7.47 9.51
N LEU A 344 -16.11 7.69 10.75
CA LEU A 344 -17.40 7.27 11.28
C LEU A 344 -18.41 8.36 11.03
N TYR A 345 -19.54 8.01 10.43
CA TYR A 345 -20.60 8.96 10.04
C TYR A 345 -21.91 8.59 10.73
N GLU A 346 -22.70 9.60 11.04
CA GLU A 346 -24.09 9.47 11.49
C GLU A 346 -25.04 9.95 10.38
N ALA A 347 -26.07 9.16 10.08
CA ALA A 347 -27.17 9.55 9.20
C ALA A 347 -28.49 9.52 9.95
N LYS A 348 -29.32 10.58 9.77
CA LYS A 348 -30.65 10.71 10.34
C LYS A 348 -31.71 10.54 9.27
N LEU A 349 -32.64 9.61 9.47
CA LEU A 349 -33.73 9.37 8.52
C LEU A 349 -34.72 10.53 8.51
N GLY A 350 -35.20 10.90 7.33
CA GLY A 350 -36.23 11.94 7.15
C GLY A 350 -35.72 13.37 7.17
N ALA A 351 -34.47 13.62 7.51
CA ALA A 351 -33.93 14.99 7.58
C ALA A 351 -33.50 15.56 6.20
N GLY A 352 -33.38 14.73 5.17
CA GLY A 352 -32.89 15.14 3.84
C GLY A 352 -31.43 15.66 3.86
N SER A 353 -30.77 15.63 5.02
CA SER A 353 -29.40 16.09 5.22
C SER A 353 -28.39 15.00 4.89
N ALA A 354 -27.23 15.40 4.36
CA ALA A 354 -26.12 14.50 4.19
C ALA A 354 -25.63 13.94 5.54
N PRO A 355 -25.07 12.72 5.58
CA PRO A 355 -24.46 12.15 6.78
C PRO A 355 -23.38 13.06 7.35
N THR A 356 -23.30 13.12 8.68
CA THR A 356 -22.34 13.95 9.40
C THR A 356 -21.20 13.09 9.92
N ARG A 357 -19.96 13.47 9.63
CA ARG A 357 -18.77 12.80 10.18
C ARG A 357 -18.64 13.09 11.67
N ILE A 358 -18.63 12.04 12.50
CA ILE A 358 -18.53 12.16 13.96
C ILE A 358 -17.14 11.80 14.51
N ALA A 359 -16.34 11.02 13.76
CA ALA A 359 -14.96 10.73 14.14
C ALA A 359 -14.11 10.35 12.91
N ARG A 360 -12.81 10.61 12.99
CA ARG A 360 -11.83 10.06 12.06
C ARG A 360 -11.51 8.62 12.44
N ARG A 361 -11.28 7.75 11.45
CA ARG A 361 -10.88 6.35 11.65
C ARG A 361 -9.50 6.09 11.02
N ASN A 362 -8.79 5.09 11.54
CA ASN A 362 -7.54 4.61 10.93
C ASN A 362 -7.80 3.65 9.77
N SER A 363 -8.92 2.94 9.82
CA SER A 363 -9.31 1.87 8.88
C SER A 363 -10.83 1.79 8.76
N LEU A 364 -11.30 0.97 7.82
CA LEU A 364 -12.73 0.70 7.57
C LEU A 364 -13.22 -0.51 8.41
N ASP A 365 -12.82 -0.63 9.66
CA ASP A 365 -13.20 -1.75 10.51
C ASP A 365 -14.56 -1.53 11.20
N ALA A 366 -15.12 -2.61 11.73
CA ALA A 366 -16.44 -2.66 12.33
C ALA A 366 -16.60 -1.77 13.56
N ASN A 367 -17.86 -1.40 13.83
CA ASN A 367 -18.28 -0.60 14.98
C ASN A 367 -19.58 -1.17 15.59
N ASP A 368 -19.84 -0.88 16.86
CA ASP A 368 -21.10 -1.20 17.51
C ASP A 368 -21.49 -0.13 18.55
N PRO A 369 -22.68 0.48 18.46
CA PRO A 369 -23.15 1.44 19.45
C PRO A 369 -23.60 0.70 20.73
N SER A 370 -23.24 1.25 21.88
CA SER A 370 -23.75 0.79 23.17
C SER A 370 -25.02 1.57 23.56
N ARG A 371 -25.79 1.04 24.53
CA ARG A 371 -27.05 1.68 24.96
C ARG A 371 -26.90 3.04 25.62
N ASP A 372 -25.72 3.35 26.14
CA ASP A 372 -25.39 4.64 26.77
C ASP A 372 -24.94 5.71 25.76
N GLY A 373 -25.06 5.43 24.44
CA GLY A 373 -24.69 6.37 23.36
C GLY A 373 -23.22 6.37 23.02
N ASN A 374 -22.39 5.60 23.70
CA ASN A 374 -20.99 5.39 23.35
C ASN A 374 -20.86 4.43 22.16
N ILE A 375 -19.75 4.53 21.43
CA ILE A 375 -19.49 3.67 20.27
C ILE A 375 -18.18 2.92 20.52
N ILE A 376 -18.24 1.60 20.51
CA ILE A 376 -17.06 0.72 20.50
C ILE A 376 -16.74 0.38 19.05
N PHE A 377 -15.46 0.46 18.69
CA PHE A 377 -15.01 0.13 17.34
C PHE A 377 -13.60 -0.47 17.35
N SER A 378 -13.28 -1.22 16.33
CA SER A 378 -11.92 -1.69 16.08
C SER A 378 -11.20 -0.79 15.09
N GLN A 379 -9.90 -0.65 15.23
CA GLN A 379 -9.02 -0.08 14.21
C GLN A 379 -7.58 -0.52 14.39
N GLY A 380 -6.84 -0.56 13.27
CA GLY A 380 -5.44 -0.93 13.26
C GLY A 380 -4.52 0.21 13.76
N GLU A 381 -3.45 -0.17 14.47
CA GLU A 381 -2.39 0.73 14.89
C GLU A 381 -1.02 0.02 14.87
N TYR A 382 0.04 0.77 14.58
CA TYR A 382 1.41 0.27 14.71
C TYR A 382 1.83 0.20 16.18
N LEU A 383 2.22 -0.97 16.65
CA LEU A 383 2.87 -1.14 17.96
C LEU A 383 4.34 -0.71 17.88
N ASP A 384 5.00 -1.17 16.84
CA ASP A 384 6.38 -0.83 16.47
C ASP A 384 6.52 -0.81 14.94
N ARG A 385 7.73 -0.76 14.43
CA ARG A 385 7.98 -0.72 12.98
C ARG A 385 7.69 -2.03 12.23
N PHE A 386 7.45 -3.12 12.93
CA PHE A 386 7.20 -4.45 12.36
C PHE A 386 5.80 -4.98 12.62
N HIS A 387 5.12 -4.47 13.65
CA HIS A 387 3.83 -4.99 14.07
C HIS A 387 2.73 -3.93 13.95
N ALA A 388 1.72 -4.27 13.15
CA ALA A 388 0.46 -3.55 13.05
C ALA A 388 -0.68 -4.44 13.56
N ARG A 389 -1.42 -3.98 14.60
CA ARG A 389 -2.41 -4.78 15.30
C ARG A 389 -3.74 -4.08 15.40
N GLY A 390 -4.82 -4.87 15.34
CA GLY A 390 -6.17 -4.39 15.62
C GLY A 390 -6.41 -4.29 17.13
N ASP A 391 -7.08 -3.21 17.54
CA ASP A 391 -7.48 -2.98 18.93
C ASP A 391 -8.87 -2.35 19.02
N LEU A 392 -9.50 -2.47 20.18
CA LEU A 392 -10.76 -1.82 20.47
C LEU A 392 -10.53 -0.41 20.99
N TYR A 393 -11.41 0.48 20.56
CA TYR A 393 -11.46 1.89 20.92
C TYR A 393 -12.87 2.27 21.36
N LEU A 394 -12.95 3.26 22.23
CA LEU A 394 -14.18 3.87 22.71
C LEU A 394 -14.28 5.31 22.18
N LEU A 395 -15.39 5.64 21.56
CA LEU A 395 -15.80 7.02 21.30
C LEU A 395 -16.90 7.39 22.30
N ALA A 396 -16.58 8.30 23.22
CA ALA A 396 -17.50 8.81 24.23
C ALA A 396 -17.41 10.34 24.25
N ASP A 397 -18.53 11.04 24.20
CA ASP A 397 -18.59 12.52 24.20
C ASP A 397 -17.67 13.18 23.15
N GLY A 398 -17.55 12.56 21.98
CA GLY A 398 -16.68 13.03 20.89
C GLY A 398 -15.18 12.78 21.12
N HIS A 399 -14.79 12.10 22.20
CA HIS A 399 -13.41 11.77 22.51
C HIS A 399 -13.09 10.29 22.24
N GLU A 400 -12.05 10.05 21.44
CA GLU A 400 -11.53 8.72 21.16
C GLU A 400 -10.54 8.29 22.23
N SER A 401 -10.72 7.10 22.81
CA SER A 401 -9.78 6.47 23.72
C SER A 401 -9.55 5.00 23.35
N ARG A 402 -8.32 4.53 23.50
CA ARG A 402 -7.95 3.15 23.23
C ARG A 402 -8.30 2.28 24.44
N LEU A 403 -9.10 1.22 24.24
CA LEU A 403 -9.50 0.27 25.31
C LEU A 403 -8.50 -0.87 25.47
N THR A 404 -7.91 -1.37 24.38
CA THR A 404 -6.96 -2.49 24.41
C THR A 404 -5.65 -2.12 23.74
N ASP A 405 -4.55 -2.77 24.09
CA ASP A 405 -3.22 -2.49 23.56
C ASP A 405 -2.54 -3.75 23.03
N GLY A 406 -2.50 -3.89 21.70
CA GLY A 406 -1.91 -5.02 21.00
C GLY A 406 -2.70 -6.33 21.17
N ALA A 407 -3.97 -6.26 21.53
CA ALA A 407 -4.82 -7.42 21.83
C ALA A 407 -5.32 -8.15 20.57
N ARG A 408 -5.13 -7.56 19.38
CA ARG A 408 -5.49 -8.13 18.07
C ARG A 408 -6.99 -8.38 17.93
N LEU A 409 -7.80 -7.39 18.31
CA LEU A 409 -9.26 -7.49 18.37
C LEU A 409 -9.91 -6.74 17.21
N ALA A 410 -10.98 -7.35 16.67
CA ALA A 410 -11.81 -6.81 15.60
C ALA A 410 -13.29 -7.17 15.83
N GLU A 411 -14.19 -6.57 15.06
CA GLU A 411 -15.62 -6.88 14.99
C GLU A 411 -16.33 -6.93 16.36
N PRO A 412 -16.29 -5.84 17.14
CA PRO A 412 -16.96 -5.80 18.45
C PRO A 412 -18.47 -5.89 18.33
N SER A 413 -19.11 -6.52 19.31
CA SER A 413 -20.54 -6.39 19.59
C SER A 413 -20.75 -6.20 21.09
N VAL A 414 -21.53 -5.17 21.46
CA VAL A 414 -21.66 -4.70 22.84
C VAL A 414 -22.98 -5.17 23.45
N ARG A 415 -22.91 -5.84 24.62
CA ARG A 415 -24.08 -6.22 25.42
C ARG A 415 -24.58 -5.01 26.24
N ALA A 416 -25.83 -5.09 26.66
CA ALA A 416 -26.49 -4.01 27.41
C ALA A 416 -25.80 -3.54 28.69
N ASP A 417 -25.01 -4.40 29.33
CA ASP A 417 -24.20 -4.10 30.53
C ASP A 417 -22.79 -3.61 30.21
N GLY A 418 -22.46 -3.51 28.92
CA GLY A 418 -21.18 -3.05 28.44
C GLY A 418 -20.15 -4.15 28.19
N GLU A 419 -20.45 -5.45 28.45
CA GLU A 419 -19.56 -6.53 28.05
C GLU A 419 -19.49 -6.65 26.52
N ILE A 420 -18.30 -6.85 25.99
CA ILE A 420 -18.04 -6.92 24.55
C ILE A 420 -17.72 -8.35 24.15
N ILE A 421 -18.28 -8.81 23.04
CA ILE A 421 -17.79 -9.97 22.30
C ILE A 421 -17.00 -9.46 21.07
N ALA A 422 -15.86 -10.08 20.79
CA ALA A 422 -15.02 -9.66 19.66
C ALA A 422 -14.32 -10.86 19.02
N VAL A 423 -13.84 -10.65 17.82
CA VAL A 423 -12.94 -11.57 17.12
C VAL A 423 -11.51 -11.27 17.53
N GLN A 424 -10.77 -12.27 17.97
CA GLN A 424 -9.34 -12.17 18.24
C GLN A 424 -8.53 -12.89 17.18
N THR A 425 -7.60 -12.19 16.53
CA THR A 425 -6.60 -12.81 15.67
C THR A 425 -5.54 -13.50 16.53
N VAL A 426 -5.28 -14.77 16.22
CA VAL A 426 -4.21 -15.58 16.80
C VAL A 426 -3.35 -16.15 15.66
N PRO A 427 -2.15 -16.70 15.91
CA PRO A 427 -1.30 -17.21 14.85
C PRO A 427 -2.02 -18.16 13.90
N GLY A 428 -2.22 -17.75 12.64
CA GLY A 428 -2.82 -18.55 11.57
C GLY A 428 -4.35 -18.68 11.56
N THR A 429 -5.08 -18.11 12.56
CA THR A 429 -6.54 -18.22 12.61
C THR A 429 -7.19 -17.11 13.44
N THR A 430 -8.51 -17.23 13.69
CA THR A 430 -9.29 -16.33 14.54
C THR A 430 -10.11 -17.11 15.57
N ARG A 431 -10.46 -16.46 16.68
CA ARG A 431 -11.35 -17.02 17.71
C ARG A 431 -12.25 -15.94 18.31
N LEU A 432 -13.32 -16.34 19.00
CA LEU A 432 -14.16 -15.41 19.75
C LEU A 432 -13.67 -15.24 21.16
N VAL A 433 -13.72 -14.01 21.66
CA VAL A 433 -13.34 -13.64 23.02
C VAL A 433 -14.39 -12.71 23.63
N ARG A 434 -14.58 -12.81 24.96
CA ARG A 434 -15.28 -11.79 25.75
C ARG A 434 -14.26 -10.79 26.28
N VAL A 435 -14.63 -9.52 26.23
CA VAL A 435 -13.82 -8.41 26.72
C VAL A 435 -14.65 -7.62 27.72
N SER A 436 -14.07 -7.34 28.88
CA SER A 436 -14.72 -6.50 29.91
C SER A 436 -14.96 -5.08 29.36
N ARG A 437 -15.95 -4.38 29.93
CA ARG A 437 -16.32 -3.01 29.54
C ARG A 437 -15.13 -2.03 29.50
N ASP A 438 -14.18 -2.21 30.40
CA ASP A 438 -12.96 -1.40 30.52
C ASP A 438 -11.79 -1.90 29.65
N GLY A 439 -11.97 -2.99 28.89
CA GLY A 439 -10.95 -3.58 28.03
C GLY A 439 -9.85 -4.36 28.75
N THR A 440 -9.87 -4.45 30.08
CA THR A 440 -8.76 -5.01 30.87
C THR A 440 -8.74 -6.54 30.92
N GLN A 441 -9.90 -7.20 30.78
CA GLN A 441 -10.03 -8.66 30.83
C GLN A 441 -10.48 -9.18 29.46
N ILE A 442 -9.69 -10.10 28.90
CA ILE A 442 -9.97 -10.75 27.62
C ILE A 442 -10.01 -12.26 27.87
N THR A 443 -11.18 -12.86 27.68
CA THR A 443 -11.41 -14.28 27.94
C THR A 443 -11.83 -15.00 26.67
N PRO A 444 -11.05 -15.97 26.15
CA PRO A 444 -11.47 -16.81 25.03
C PRO A 444 -12.70 -17.62 25.34
N ILE A 445 -13.64 -17.69 24.39
CA ILE A 445 -14.83 -18.54 24.50
C ILE A 445 -14.91 -19.61 23.41
N THR A 446 -14.06 -19.51 22.36
CA THR A 446 -13.89 -20.59 21.39
C THR A 446 -12.44 -21.00 21.29
N PHE A 447 -12.20 -22.23 20.83
CA PHE A 447 -10.84 -22.73 20.61
C PHE A 447 -10.29 -22.21 19.28
N ALA A 448 -8.98 -21.97 19.24
CA ALA A 448 -8.25 -21.67 18.03
C ALA A 448 -7.86 -22.98 17.33
N ALA A 449 -8.19 -23.11 16.05
CA ALA A 449 -7.77 -24.22 15.19
C ALA A 449 -7.46 -23.68 13.79
N LEU A 450 -6.41 -24.20 13.14
CA LEU A 450 -5.98 -23.70 11.84
C LEU A 450 -6.99 -23.91 10.71
N ASP A 451 -7.84 -24.93 10.86
CA ASP A 451 -8.92 -25.29 9.93
C ASP A 451 -10.27 -24.62 10.27
N THR A 452 -10.30 -23.78 11.28
CA THR A 452 -11.55 -23.16 11.76
C THR A 452 -11.31 -21.68 12.07
N GLN A 453 -12.08 -20.80 11.45
CA GLN A 453 -12.07 -19.37 11.69
C GLN A 453 -13.43 -18.90 12.20
N TRP A 454 -13.43 -17.84 13.00
CA TRP A 454 -14.61 -17.23 13.57
C TRP A 454 -14.68 -15.76 13.18
N THR A 455 -15.88 -15.26 12.82
CA THR A 455 -16.12 -13.86 12.45
C THR A 455 -17.55 -13.43 12.76
N ALA A 456 -17.80 -12.12 12.70
CA ALA A 456 -19.11 -11.47 12.81
C ALA A 456 -19.95 -11.87 14.04
N PRO A 457 -19.42 -11.86 15.27
CA PRO A 457 -20.21 -12.19 16.45
C PRO A 457 -21.22 -11.08 16.77
N ARG A 458 -22.46 -11.48 17.19
CA ARG A 458 -23.50 -10.56 17.65
C ARG A 458 -24.22 -11.10 18.88
N TRP A 459 -24.35 -10.28 19.92
CA TRP A 459 -25.21 -10.58 21.03
C TRP A 459 -26.68 -10.65 20.63
N SER A 460 -27.43 -11.61 21.19
CA SER A 460 -28.90 -11.58 21.10
C SER A 460 -29.45 -10.39 21.89
N PRO A 461 -30.62 -9.85 21.56
CA PRO A 461 -31.21 -8.70 22.24
C PRO A 461 -31.36 -8.88 23.77
N ASP A 462 -31.54 -10.14 24.25
CA ASP A 462 -31.57 -10.44 25.68
C ASP A 462 -30.19 -10.68 26.31
N GLY A 463 -29.11 -10.65 25.54
CA GLY A 463 -27.73 -10.84 26.00
C GLY A 463 -27.38 -12.27 26.45
N LYS A 464 -28.22 -13.27 26.15
CA LYS A 464 -28.03 -14.65 26.63
C LYS A 464 -27.40 -15.58 25.60
N ARG A 465 -27.39 -15.18 24.34
CA ARG A 465 -26.85 -15.96 23.21
C ARG A 465 -26.02 -15.10 22.32
N ILE A 466 -25.16 -15.75 21.54
CA ILE A 466 -24.30 -15.15 20.55
C ILE A 466 -24.58 -15.83 19.22
N VAL A 467 -24.78 -15.07 18.15
CA VAL A 467 -24.71 -15.59 16.77
C VAL A 467 -23.33 -15.21 16.20
N ALA A 468 -22.71 -16.13 15.47
CA ALA A 468 -21.46 -15.88 14.77
C ALA A 468 -21.38 -16.69 13.48
N VAL A 469 -20.46 -16.30 12.60
CA VAL A 469 -20.09 -17.12 11.43
C VAL A 469 -18.87 -17.97 11.82
N ARG A 470 -18.95 -19.27 11.48
CA ARG A 470 -17.83 -20.21 11.58
C ARG A 470 -17.47 -20.70 10.18
N ILE A 471 -16.21 -20.55 9.82
CA ILE A 471 -15.62 -21.03 8.58
C ILE A 471 -14.76 -22.25 8.93
N ALA A 472 -15.22 -23.44 8.55
CA ALA A 472 -14.56 -24.70 8.87
C ALA A 472 -14.31 -25.51 7.59
N GLY A 473 -13.43 -25.01 6.72
CA GLY A 473 -13.26 -25.53 5.38
C GLY A 473 -14.40 -25.12 4.44
N ALA A 474 -14.80 -25.99 3.52
CA ALA A 474 -15.74 -25.69 2.43
C ALA A 474 -17.14 -25.20 2.84
N PRO A 475 -17.83 -25.70 3.91
CA PRO A 475 -19.09 -25.09 4.31
C PRO A 475 -18.89 -23.98 5.33
N ASN A 476 -19.45 -22.81 5.07
CA ASN A 476 -19.63 -21.75 6.05
C ASN A 476 -20.88 -22.00 6.88
N GLU A 477 -20.85 -21.61 8.14
CA GLU A 477 -21.93 -21.90 9.07
C GLU A 477 -22.37 -20.65 9.84
N ILE A 478 -23.66 -20.47 10.05
CA ILE A 478 -24.17 -19.65 11.14
C ILE A 478 -24.29 -20.54 12.37
N VAL A 479 -23.69 -20.10 13.47
CA VAL A 479 -23.65 -20.82 14.73
C VAL A 479 -24.28 -19.97 15.82
N VAL A 480 -25.18 -20.56 16.62
CA VAL A 480 -25.71 -19.91 17.83
C VAL A 480 -25.05 -20.54 19.04
N LEU A 481 -24.41 -19.71 19.84
CA LEU A 481 -23.64 -20.09 21.04
C LEU A 481 -24.36 -19.57 22.30
N ASP A 482 -24.09 -20.20 23.43
CA ASP A 482 -24.36 -19.59 24.73
C ASP A 482 -23.24 -18.60 25.11
N THR A 483 -23.34 -17.96 26.28
CA THR A 483 -22.38 -16.98 26.77
C THR A 483 -21.01 -17.58 27.15
N THR A 484 -20.90 -18.91 27.24
CA THR A 484 -19.65 -19.63 27.51
C THR A 484 -18.95 -20.09 26.25
N GLY A 485 -19.60 -19.97 25.08
CA GLY A 485 -19.08 -20.40 23.78
C GLY A 485 -19.52 -21.82 23.39
N GLN A 486 -20.42 -22.47 24.18
CA GLN A 486 -20.98 -23.73 23.78
C GLN A 486 -21.97 -23.59 22.64
N VAL A 487 -21.80 -24.40 21.59
CA VAL A 487 -22.69 -24.39 20.40
C VAL A 487 -24.05 -24.96 20.81
N LEU A 488 -25.10 -24.15 20.67
CA LEU A 488 -26.48 -24.52 20.89
C LEU A 488 -27.16 -25.01 19.61
N TYR A 489 -26.98 -24.29 18.53
CA TYR A 489 -27.59 -24.56 17.23
C TYR A 489 -26.68 -24.21 16.06
N VAL A 490 -26.85 -24.91 14.95
CA VAL A 490 -26.26 -24.61 13.63
C VAL A 490 -27.40 -24.46 12.61
N PRO A 491 -28.04 -23.30 12.53
CA PRO A 491 -29.19 -23.11 11.64
C PRO A 491 -28.85 -23.07 10.15
N VAL A 492 -27.61 -22.71 9.80
CA VAL A 492 -27.14 -22.64 8.39
C VAL A 492 -25.81 -23.36 8.28
N ARG A 493 -25.68 -24.15 7.21
CA ARG A 493 -24.42 -24.74 6.76
C ARG A 493 -24.48 -24.88 5.26
N GLU A 494 -23.70 -24.07 4.54
CA GLU A 494 -23.78 -24.05 3.08
C GLU A 494 -22.41 -23.67 2.48
N ARG A 495 -22.20 -24.09 1.23
CA ARG A 495 -21.01 -23.73 0.46
C ARG A 495 -21.25 -22.38 -0.22
N ALA A 496 -21.27 -21.32 0.57
CA ALA A 496 -21.50 -19.95 0.18
C ALA A 496 -20.77 -19.02 1.14
N VAL A 497 -20.47 -17.80 0.72
CA VAL A 497 -19.99 -16.76 1.61
C VAL A 497 -21.17 -16.23 2.44
N ILE A 498 -21.10 -16.40 3.75
CA ILE A 498 -22.10 -15.96 4.71
C ILE A 498 -21.51 -14.83 5.54
N ARG A 499 -22.26 -13.72 5.73
CA ARG A 499 -21.78 -12.55 6.46
C ARG A 499 -22.85 -11.89 7.32
N SER A 500 -22.38 -11.08 8.26
CA SER A 500 -23.16 -10.08 9.02
C SER A 500 -24.48 -10.60 9.57
N PRO A 501 -24.47 -11.71 10.35
CA PRO A 501 -25.71 -12.18 10.98
C PRO A 501 -26.21 -11.14 11.99
N ALA A 502 -27.52 -10.85 11.95
CA ALA A 502 -28.20 -9.94 12.87
C ALA A 502 -29.47 -10.59 13.43
N TRP A 503 -29.70 -10.44 14.73
CA TRP A 503 -30.91 -10.91 15.39
C TRP A 503 -32.11 -10.05 15.01
N LEU A 504 -33.25 -10.68 14.76
CA LEU A 504 -34.51 -9.94 14.78
C LEU A 504 -34.94 -9.66 16.24
N PRO A 505 -35.77 -8.63 16.47
CA PRO A 505 -36.27 -8.28 17.82
C PRO A 505 -37.07 -9.42 18.49
N ASP A 506 -37.57 -10.38 17.71
CA ASP A 506 -38.26 -11.59 18.21
C ASP A 506 -37.35 -12.57 18.96
N GLN A 507 -36.01 -12.36 18.92
CA GLN A 507 -34.96 -13.18 19.53
C GLN A 507 -34.96 -14.64 19.02
N ARG A 508 -35.69 -14.95 17.96
CA ARG A 508 -35.87 -16.32 17.41
C ARG A 508 -35.42 -16.42 15.96
N SER A 509 -35.27 -15.28 15.28
CA SER A 509 -34.94 -15.23 13.88
C SER A 509 -33.64 -14.48 13.67
N ILE A 510 -32.86 -14.90 12.67
CA ILE A 510 -31.60 -14.32 12.25
C ILE A 510 -31.73 -13.92 10.79
N VAL A 511 -31.37 -12.66 10.48
CA VAL A 511 -31.16 -12.17 9.12
C VAL A 511 -29.66 -12.12 8.87
N PHE A 512 -29.22 -12.48 7.66
CA PHE A 512 -27.82 -12.53 7.28
C PHE A 512 -27.68 -12.35 5.76
N THR A 513 -26.45 -12.12 5.26
CA THR A 513 -26.20 -12.14 3.82
C THR A 513 -25.59 -13.47 3.39
N SER A 514 -25.98 -13.97 2.21
CA SER A 514 -25.44 -15.17 1.59
C SER A 514 -25.41 -15.02 0.08
N ASP A 515 -24.33 -15.48 -0.54
CA ASP A 515 -24.13 -15.45 -1.99
C ASP A 515 -24.48 -16.78 -2.69
N ARG A 516 -25.17 -17.69 -2.02
CA ARG A 516 -25.50 -19.03 -2.53
C ARG A 516 -26.13 -19.05 -3.92
N ASP A 517 -26.84 -18.00 -4.31
CA ASP A 517 -27.51 -17.86 -5.60
C ASP A 517 -26.66 -17.04 -6.61
N GLY A 518 -25.33 -16.93 -6.39
CA GLY A 518 -24.37 -16.22 -7.23
C GLY A 518 -24.37 -14.70 -7.06
N THR A 519 -25.06 -14.16 -6.05
CA THR A 519 -25.03 -12.75 -5.65
C THR A 519 -25.39 -12.64 -4.18
N SER A 520 -24.63 -11.87 -3.41
CA SER A 520 -24.89 -11.68 -1.98
C SER A 520 -26.25 -11.04 -1.75
N GLN A 521 -27.16 -11.74 -1.06
CA GLN A 521 -28.52 -11.29 -0.79
C GLN A 521 -28.88 -11.52 0.68
N LEU A 522 -29.83 -10.75 1.20
CA LEU A 522 -30.37 -11.01 2.53
C LEU A 522 -31.19 -12.32 2.53
N ALA A 523 -30.97 -13.09 3.56
CA ALA A 523 -31.74 -14.28 3.88
C ALA A 523 -32.16 -14.29 5.35
N VAL A 524 -33.22 -15.02 5.67
CA VAL A 524 -33.73 -15.17 7.04
C VAL A 524 -33.85 -16.65 7.40
N VAL A 525 -33.53 -16.98 8.66
CA VAL A 525 -33.61 -18.32 9.20
C VAL A 525 -34.05 -18.29 10.68
N SER A 526 -34.67 -19.37 11.18
CA SER A 526 -34.90 -19.53 12.62
C SER A 526 -33.60 -19.84 13.34
N ALA A 527 -33.30 -19.14 14.43
CA ALA A 527 -32.11 -19.33 15.25
C ALA A 527 -32.01 -20.72 15.90
N THR A 528 -33.13 -21.42 16.09
CA THR A 528 -33.16 -22.75 16.68
C THR A 528 -33.27 -23.87 15.63
N ALA A 529 -33.21 -23.53 14.37
CA ALA A 529 -33.27 -24.51 13.29
C ALA A 529 -32.01 -25.38 13.25
N LYS A 530 -32.15 -26.55 12.65
CA LYS A 530 -31.03 -27.43 12.29
C LYS A 530 -30.84 -27.34 10.78
N PHE A 531 -29.62 -27.17 10.31
CA PHE A 531 -29.33 -26.98 8.87
C PHE A 531 -29.88 -28.13 7.99
N LEU A 532 -30.01 -29.35 8.53
CA LEU A 532 -30.60 -30.50 7.80
C LEU A 532 -32.10 -30.34 7.57
N ASP A 533 -32.78 -29.56 8.40
CA ASP A 533 -34.26 -29.43 8.38
C ASP A 533 -34.70 -28.06 7.86
N THR A 534 -33.75 -27.17 7.53
CA THR A 534 -34.05 -25.76 7.27
C THR A 534 -33.37 -25.30 6.01
N TYR A 535 -34.11 -24.51 5.22
CA TYR A 535 -33.56 -23.78 4.08
C TYR A 535 -33.80 -22.29 4.29
N PRO A 536 -32.72 -21.48 4.39
CA PRO A 536 -32.85 -20.03 4.56
C PRO A 536 -33.63 -19.40 3.40
N ARG A 537 -34.50 -18.44 3.69
CA ARG A 537 -35.30 -17.75 2.69
C ARG A 537 -34.65 -16.43 2.29
N ARG A 538 -34.36 -16.32 1.00
CA ARG A 538 -33.89 -15.05 0.39
C ARG A 538 -35.00 -14.01 0.45
N ILE A 539 -34.64 -12.76 0.81
CA ILE A 539 -35.57 -11.65 0.97
C ILE A 539 -35.23 -10.42 0.12
N THR A 540 -34.08 -10.37 -0.56
CA THR A 540 -33.68 -9.29 -1.49
C THR A 540 -33.26 -9.82 -2.86
N THR A 541 -33.22 -8.94 -3.88
CA THR A 541 -32.82 -9.24 -5.26
C THR A 541 -32.03 -8.10 -5.90
N GLU A 542 -31.12 -7.50 -5.12
CA GLU A 542 -30.25 -6.42 -5.62
C GLU A 542 -29.24 -6.96 -6.63
N ALA A 543 -29.09 -6.28 -7.77
CA ALA A 543 -28.25 -6.73 -8.88
C ALA A 543 -26.75 -6.80 -8.51
N GLY A 544 -26.23 -5.81 -7.77
CA GLY A 544 -24.87 -5.79 -7.24
C GLY A 544 -24.75 -6.50 -5.89
N GLY A 545 -25.86 -6.97 -5.33
CA GLY A 545 -25.90 -7.61 -4.02
C GLY A 545 -25.97 -6.63 -2.85
N VAL A 546 -26.16 -7.20 -1.66
CA VAL A 546 -26.18 -6.48 -0.38
C VAL A 546 -25.12 -7.06 0.57
N TYR A 547 -24.51 -6.19 1.35
CA TYR A 547 -23.41 -6.48 2.27
C TYR A 547 -23.67 -5.77 3.59
N GLY A 548 -23.38 -6.42 4.71
CA GLY A 548 -23.71 -5.89 6.02
C GLY A 548 -25.21 -5.77 6.26
N VAL A 549 -25.63 -6.08 7.44
CA VAL A 549 -27.02 -5.90 7.87
C VAL A 549 -27.10 -5.56 9.34
N ASP A 550 -28.01 -4.66 9.67
CA ASP A 550 -28.44 -4.42 11.05
C ASP A 550 -29.96 -4.19 11.11
N VAL A 551 -30.57 -4.55 12.24
CA VAL A 551 -32.02 -4.54 12.40
C VAL A 551 -32.42 -3.86 13.70
N ILE A 552 -33.39 -2.95 13.64
CA ILE A 552 -33.99 -2.34 14.83
C ILE A 552 -35.51 -2.55 14.84
N GLY A 553 -36.04 -2.87 16.02
CA GLY A 553 -37.48 -2.97 16.25
C GLY A 553 -38.13 -1.60 16.38
N LEU A 554 -39.30 -1.45 15.80
CA LEU A 554 -40.18 -0.30 15.93
C LEU A 554 -41.47 -0.69 16.63
N LEU A 555 -42.35 0.27 16.88
CA LEU A 555 -43.68 0.03 17.38
C LEU A 555 -44.53 -0.70 16.31
N ASN A 556 -45.61 -1.38 16.75
CA ASN A 556 -46.59 -2.04 15.88
C ASN A 556 -46.01 -3.11 14.94
N ASP A 557 -45.18 -4.00 15.48
CA ASP A 557 -44.61 -5.13 14.71
C ASP A 557 -43.75 -4.71 13.51
N SER A 558 -43.34 -3.46 13.45
CA SER A 558 -42.45 -2.99 12.39
C SER A 558 -40.98 -3.14 12.77
N VAL A 559 -40.14 -3.45 11.79
CA VAL A 559 -38.67 -3.45 11.93
C VAL A 559 -38.06 -2.63 10.81
N ARG A 560 -36.95 -1.94 11.09
CA ARG A 560 -36.10 -1.35 10.08
C ARG A 560 -34.87 -2.23 9.86
N VAL A 561 -34.60 -2.50 8.60
CA VAL A 561 -33.41 -3.24 8.15
C VAL A 561 -32.53 -2.28 7.38
N ALA A 562 -31.32 -2.05 7.86
CA ALA A 562 -30.28 -1.30 7.16
C ALA A 562 -29.29 -2.25 6.51
N THR A 563 -28.90 -1.98 5.27
CA THR A 563 -27.88 -2.75 4.53
C THR A 563 -27.00 -1.83 3.71
N THR A 564 -25.89 -2.34 3.25
CA THR A 564 -25.05 -1.72 2.23
C THR A 564 -25.29 -2.41 0.89
N ALA A 565 -25.70 -1.70 -0.15
CA ALA A 565 -25.88 -2.21 -1.50
C ALA A 565 -24.72 -1.78 -2.40
N LEU A 566 -24.25 -2.68 -3.25
CA LEU A 566 -23.21 -2.39 -4.23
C LEU A 566 -23.82 -1.86 -5.53
N ARG A 567 -23.30 -0.74 -6.02
CA ARG A 567 -23.65 -0.05 -7.27
C ARG A 567 -22.40 0.13 -8.13
N GLY A 568 -22.58 0.60 -9.37
CA GLY A 568 -21.48 0.83 -10.30
C GLY A 568 -20.46 1.90 -9.84
N ASP A 569 -20.88 2.84 -9.02
CA ASP A 569 -20.06 3.91 -8.45
C ASP A 569 -19.53 3.65 -7.02
N GLY A 570 -19.96 2.53 -6.39
CA GLY A 570 -19.56 2.16 -5.03
C GLY A 570 -20.70 1.64 -4.16
N TYR A 571 -20.58 1.81 -2.86
CA TYR A 571 -21.53 1.30 -1.88
C TYR A 571 -22.51 2.37 -1.43
N HIS A 572 -23.79 1.96 -1.22
CA HIS A 572 -24.88 2.81 -0.78
C HIS A 572 -25.65 2.16 0.37
N ILE A 573 -26.04 2.96 1.38
CA ILE A 573 -26.88 2.46 2.47
C ILE A 573 -28.33 2.46 2.01
N MET A 574 -28.98 1.32 2.16
CA MET A 574 -30.39 1.12 1.91
C MET A 574 -31.11 0.74 3.21
N VAL A 575 -32.26 1.34 3.42
CA VAL A 575 -33.12 1.09 4.59
C VAL A 575 -34.51 0.67 4.13
N TRP A 576 -34.98 -0.47 4.63
CA TRP A 576 -36.36 -0.95 4.46
C TRP A 576 -37.09 -0.94 5.79
N THR A 577 -38.41 -0.67 5.74
CA THR A 577 -39.31 -0.86 6.88
C THR A 577 -40.30 -1.97 6.52
N VAL A 578 -40.32 -3.03 7.32
CA VAL A 578 -41.13 -4.25 7.04
C VAL A 578 -41.74 -4.79 8.33
N SER A 579 -42.75 -5.68 8.24
CA SER A 579 -43.32 -6.36 9.40
C SER A 579 -42.32 -7.38 9.98
N GLY A 580 -42.05 -7.32 11.26
CA GLY A 580 -41.18 -8.25 11.97
C GLY A 580 -41.74 -9.66 12.00
N SER A 581 -43.03 -9.82 12.26
CA SER A 581 -43.71 -11.11 12.24
C SER A 581 -43.72 -11.75 10.85
N TYR A 582 -43.82 -10.93 9.79
CA TYR A 582 -43.69 -11.42 8.45
C TYR A 582 -42.31 -12.01 8.16
N LEU A 583 -41.24 -11.30 8.51
CA LEU A 583 -39.88 -11.80 8.37
C LEU A 583 -39.65 -13.08 9.20
N ALA A 584 -40.10 -13.09 10.44
CA ALA A 584 -40.01 -14.27 11.31
C ALA A 584 -40.76 -15.47 10.72
N SER A 585 -41.93 -15.23 10.12
CA SER A 585 -42.71 -16.28 9.47
C SER A 585 -41.99 -16.88 8.27
N LEU A 586 -41.21 -16.11 7.52
CA LEU A 586 -40.42 -16.62 6.41
C LEU A 586 -39.30 -17.55 6.91
N GLY A 587 -38.63 -17.20 8.00
CA GLY A 587 -37.64 -18.06 8.67
C GLY A 587 -38.24 -19.38 9.20
N ALA A 588 -39.42 -19.32 9.76
CA ALA A 588 -40.15 -20.50 10.24
C ALA A 588 -40.69 -21.40 9.11
N ARG A 589 -41.15 -20.82 7.99
CA ARG A 589 -41.69 -21.58 6.84
C ARG A 589 -40.58 -22.32 6.07
N GLY A 590 -39.34 -21.88 6.16
CA GLY A 590 -38.19 -22.59 5.62
C GLY A 590 -38.11 -24.06 6.06
N ALA A 591 -38.56 -24.34 7.28
CA ALA A 591 -38.60 -25.69 7.86
C ALA A 591 -39.68 -26.65 7.26
N ARG A 592 -40.71 -26.15 6.59
CA ARG A 592 -41.86 -26.96 6.18
C ARG A 592 -42.05 -27.14 4.66
N GLY A 593 -41.30 -26.45 3.82
CA GLY A 593 -41.57 -26.30 2.38
C GLY A 593 -40.47 -26.72 1.41
N ALA A 594 -39.42 -27.38 1.83
CA ALA A 594 -38.38 -27.84 0.93
C ALA A 594 -38.87 -29.04 0.10
N ASN A 595 -38.99 -28.88 -1.21
CA ASN A 595 -39.26 -29.96 -2.13
C ASN A 595 -38.19 -31.03 -2.09
N SER A 596 -38.49 -32.28 -2.50
CA SER A 596 -37.56 -33.40 -2.48
C SER A 596 -36.24 -33.16 -3.22
N GLU A 597 -36.24 -32.32 -4.26
CA GLU A 597 -35.04 -31.93 -5.00
C GLU A 597 -34.14 -30.98 -4.22
N THR A 598 -34.75 -30.02 -3.48
CA THR A 598 -34.00 -29.08 -2.60
C THR A 598 -33.43 -29.83 -1.37
N ARG A 599 -34.11 -30.85 -0.89
CA ARG A 599 -33.62 -31.77 0.17
C ARG A 599 -32.49 -32.68 -0.33
N ALA A 600 -32.55 -33.11 -1.59
CA ALA A 600 -31.48 -33.90 -2.22
C ALA A 600 -30.20 -33.05 -2.45
N ALA A 601 -30.37 -31.82 -2.90
CA ALA A 601 -29.24 -30.85 -3.03
C ALA A 601 -28.62 -30.54 -1.64
N ALA A 602 -29.43 -30.23 -0.62
CA ALA A 602 -28.95 -29.99 0.75
C ALA A 602 -28.33 -31.25 1.38
N ARG A 603 -28.77 -32.46 1.02
CA ARG A 603 -28.13 -33.71 1.44
C ARG A 603 -26.79 -33.98 0.76
N LEU A 604 -26.63 -33.62 -0.50
CA LEU A 604 -25.38 -33.71 -1.22
C LEU A 604 -24.33 -32.69 -0.65
N GLU A 605 -24.81 -31.52 -0.19
CA GLU A 605 -23.99 -30.53 0.51
C GLU A 605 -23.68 -30.93 1.98
N SER A 606 -24.46 -31.79 2.59
CA SER A 606 -24.32 -32.25 3.99
C SER A 606 -23.40 -33.46 4.15
N VAL A 607 -22.73 -33.91 3.11
CA VAL A 607 -21.66 -34.91 3.27
C VAL A 607 -20.65 -34.34 4.24
N ALA A 608 -20.44 -35.08 5.35
CA ALA A 608 -19.49 -34.75 6.39
C ALA A 608 -18.20 -34.25 5.78
N PRO A 609 -17.50 -33.30 6.40
CA PRO A 609 -16.18 -32.92 5.94
C PRO A 609 -15.41 -34.22 5.82
N THR A 610 -15.34 -34.78 4.62
CA THR A 610 -14.25 -35.65 4.32
C THR A 610 -13.07 -34.78 4.63
N THR A 611 -12.34 -35.06 5.70
CA THR A 611 -10.97 -34.63 5.83
C THR A 611 -10.36 -35.03 4.52
N ASP A 612 -10.35 -34.08 3.58
CA ASP A 612 -9.86 -34.31 2.21
C ASP A 612 -8.47 -34.91 2.41
N PRO A 613 -8.20 -36.13 1.89
CA PRO A 613 -6.86 -36.71 2.03
C PRO A 613 -5.76 -35.79 1.55
N ARG A 614 -6.11 -34.76 0.76
CA ARG A 614 -5.26 -33.64 0.33
C ARG A 614 -4.74 -32.79 1.50
N TRP A 615 -5.41 -32.80 2.67
CA TRP A 615 -4.98 -32.09 3.89
C TRP A 615 -4.03 -32.91 4.80
N ARG A 616 -3.82 -34.17 4.52
CA ARG A 616 -2.83 -34.94 5.27
C ARG A 616 -1.46 -34.39 4.92
N VAL A 617 -0.88 -33.65 5.86
CA VAL A 617 0.55 -33.33 5.87
C VAL A 617 1.28 -34.65 5.72
N THR A 618 1.93 -34.86 4.58
CA THR A 618 2.89 -35.97 4.48
C THR A 618 4.04 -35.60 5.42
N ASP A 619 4.35 -36.45 6.38
CA ASP A 619 5.37 -36.26 7.44
C ASP A 619 6.81 -36.07 6.95
N ASP A 620 7.01 -35.91 5.65
CA ASP A 620 8.33 -35.86 4.98
C ASP A 620 8.89 -34.43 4.86
N THR A 621 8.53 -33.54 5.79
CA THR A 621 9.22 -32.25 5.90
C THR A 621 10.46 -32.41 6.76
N SER A 622 11.62 -32.07 6.22
CA SER A 622 12.89 -32.02 6.97
C SER A 622 12.71 -31.23 8.27
N GLY A 623 13.44 -31.60 9.32
CA GLY A 623 13.37 -30.88 10.59
C GLY A 623 13.58 -29.38 10.43
N ALA A 624 12.79 -28.59 11.12
CA ALA A 624 12.96 -27.14 11.15
C ALA A 624 14.36 -26.75 11.65
N ARG A 625 15.01 -25.81 10.99
CA ARG A 625 16.34 -25.33 11.29
C ARG A 625 16.32 -23.83 11.55
N PRO A 626 17.24 -23.28 12.35
CA PRO A 626 17.36 -21.83 12.50
C PRO A 626 17.57 -21.17 11.14
N TYR A 627 16.92 -20.02 10.93
CA TYR A 627 17.07 -19.23 9.71
C TYR A 627 18.51 -18.73 9.53
N SER A 628 19.03 -18.80 8.33
CA SER A 628 20.36 -18.30 7.94
C SER A 628 20.26 -17.29 6.80
N PRO A 629 20.74 -16.05 6.95
CA PRO A 629 20.66 -15.02 5.92
C PRO A 629 21.69 -15.17 4.79
N TRP A 630 22.79 -15.88 5.02
CA TRP A 630 24.00 -15.82 4.21
C TRP A 630 23.82 -16.17 2.74
N ARG A 631 22.98 -17.19 2.44
CA ARG A 631 22.73 -17.61 1.07
C ARG A 631 22.01 -16.54 0.23
N THR A 632 21.18 -15.73 0.85
CA THR A 632 20.37 -14.72 0.17
C THR A 632 21.08 -13.37 0.08
N LEU A 633 22.13 -13.16 0.86
CA LEU A 633 23.01 -12.00 0.78
C LEU A 633 24.06 -12.08 -0.35
N ALA A 634 24.25 -13.24 -0.99
CA ALA A 634 25.12 -13.31 -2.17
C ALA A 634 24.56 -12.44 -3.30
N PRO A 635 25.39 -11.67 -4.05
CA PRO A 635 24.92 -10.90 -5.19
C PRO A 635 24.18 -11.76 -6.20
N ALA A 636 22.97 -11.36 -6.59
CA ALA A 636 22.15 -12.08 -7.59
C ALA A 636 22.18 -11.38 -8.96
N TYR A 637 22.64 -10.15 -9.01
CA TYR A 637 22.74 -9.35 -10.24
C TYR A 637 23.85 -8.31 -10.13
N TRP A 638 24.21 -7.73 -11.27
CA TRP A 638 24.92 -6.48 -11.35
C TRP A 638 24.34 -5.60 -12.48
N SER A 639 24.48 -4.29 -12.34
CA SER A 639 24.07 -3.30 -13.34
C SER A 639 25.27 -2.46 -13.75
N PRO A 640 25.51 -2.25 -15.04
CA PRO A 640 26.51 -1.27 -15.46
C PRO A 640 26.05 0.13 -15.07
N THR A 641 27.00 0.97 -14.64
CA THR A 641 26.74 2.37 -14.30
C THR A 641 27.56 3.27 -15.21
N PHE A 642 26.96 4.41 -15.59
CA PHE A 642 27.61 5.41 -16.42
C PHE A 642 27.27 6.81 -15.89
N ALA A 643 28.29 7.66 -15.72
CA ALA A 643 28.11 9.07 -15.38
C ALA A 643 29.17 9.91 -16.06
N GLN A 644 28.79 11.10 -16.56
CA GLN A 644 29.73 12.07 -17.13
C GLN A 644 30.34 12.91 -16.02
N VAL A 645 31.66 13.02 -16.00
CA VAL A 645 32.38 13.95 -15.14
C VAL A 645 32.39 15.32 -15.80
N GLY A 646 31.97 16.36 -15.09
CA GLY A 646 31.91 17.73 -15.62
C GLY A 646 33.24 18.25 -16.14
N ASN A 647 33.19 19.27 -16.99
CA ASN A 647 34.34 19.95 -17.58
C ASN A 647 35.21 19.09 -18.52
N GLY A 648 34.64 18.09 -19.17
CA GLY A 648 35.39 17.23 -20.11
C GLY A 648 36.43 16.32 -19.48
N ARG A 649 36.28 16.01 -18.18
CA ARG A 649 37.25 15.19 -17.40
C ARG A 649 36.94 13.70 -17.42
N GLY A 650 36.41 13.21 -18.54
CA GLY A 650 36.13 11.79 -18.75
C GLY A 650 34.74 11.35 -18.28
N ASN A 651 34.54 10.04 -18.29
CA ASN A 651 33.33 9.38 -17.86
C ASN A 651 33.63 8.37 -16.75
N LEU A 652 32.70 8.23 -15.81
CA LEU A 652 32.72 7.15 -14.85
C LEU A 652 32.00 5.94 -15.46
N ILE A 653 32.69 4.82 -15.56
CA ILE A 653 32.13 3.54 -16.00
C ILE A 653 32.33 2.55 -14.89
N GLY A 654 31.26 1.88 -14.49
CA GLY A 654 31.31 0.99 -13.34
C GLY A 654 30.20 -0.03 -13.28
N ALA A 655 30.04 -0.59 -12.09
CA ALA A 655 29.03 -1.58 -11.79
C ALA A 655 28.41 -1.32 -10.40
N LEU A 656 27.14 -1.69 -10.28
CA LEU A 656 26.36 -1.65 -9.05
C LEU A 656 25.75 -3.02 -8.79
N THR A 657 25.73 -3.44 -7.53
CA THR A 657 25.02 -4.64 -7.05
C THR A 657 24.41 -4.37 -5.68
N GLY A 658 23.45 -5.19 -5.27
CA GLY A 658 22.87 -5.16 -3.94
C GLY A 658 22.10 -6.42 -3.61
N ALA A 659 21.88 -6.66 -2.33
CA ALA A 659 21.05 -7.74 -1.84
C ALA A 659 20.41 -7.39 -0.50
N SER A 660 19.31 -8.08 -0.22
CA SER A 660 18.67 -8.14 1.10
C SER A 660 18.42 -9.60 1.44
N ASP A 661 18.54 -9.96 2.70
CA ASP A 661 18.10 -11.28 3.13
C ASP A 661 16.57 -11.39 3.09
N VAL A 662 16.06 -12.62 3.11
CA VAL A 662 14.63 -12.89 2.86
C VAL A 662 13.71 -12.17 3.83
N ILE A 663 14.09 -12.08 5.11
CA ILE A 663 13.30 -11.43 6.16
C ILE A 663 13.64 -9.94 6.36
N GLY A 664 14.55 -9.36 5.55
CA GLY A 664 14.89 -7.93 5.62
C GLY A 664 15.74 -7.52 6.82
N ARG A 665 16.44 -8.46 7.46
CA ARG A 665 17.34 -8.18 8.60
C ARG A 665 18.63 -7.49 8.16
N HIS A 666 19.16 -7.87 7.01
CA HIS A 666 20.38 -7.36 6.41
C HIS A 666 20.08 -6.87 5.00
N SER A 667 20.61 -5.70 4.66
CA SER A 667 20.58 -5.21 3.27
C SER A 667 21.86 -4.45 2.96
N TYR A 668 22.33 -4.54 1.72
CA TYR A 668 23.45 -3.73 1.24
C TYR A 668 23.29 -3.35 -0.22
N ILE A 669 23.95 -2.26 -0.59
CA ILE A 669 24.19 -1.84 -1.96
C ILE A 669 25.67 -1.49 -2.10
N ALA A 670 26.31 -1.94 -3.17
CA ALA A 670 27.71 -1.70 -3.47
C ALA A 670 27.86 -1.21 -4.91
N GLN A 671 28.71 -0.21 -5.11
CA GLN A 671 29.01 0.36 -6.42
C GLN A 671 30.50 0.65 -6.52
N ALA A 672 31.07 0.42 -7.70
CA ALA A 672 32.39 0.88 -8.05
C ALA A 672 32.43 1.36 -9.50
N ALA A 673 33.14 2.46 -9.76
CA ALA A 673 33.29 3.03 -11.09
C ALA A 673 34.72 3.60 -11.26
N VAL A 674 35.21 3.53 -12.49
CA VAL A 674 36.54 4.03 -12.88
C VAL A 674 36.37 5.23 -13.82
N ASN A 675 37.11 6.29 -13.59
CA ASN A 675 37.17 7.42 -14.50
C ASN A 675 38.04 7.09 -15.72
N THR A 676 37.50 7.25 -16.92
CA THR A 676 38.20 6.94 -18.20
C THR A 676 39.33 7.87 -18.53
N HIS A 677 39.43 9.06 -17.87
CA HIS A 677 40.46 10.04 -18.14
C HIS A 677 41.75 9.83 -17.30
N ASN A 678 41.58 9.55 -15.99
CA ASN A 678 42.70 9.46 -15.05
C ASN A 678 42.74 8.18 -14.22
N SER A 679 41.89 7.21 -14.54
CA SER A 679 41.75 5.91 -13.83
C SER A 679 41.43 6.03 -12.33
N ASN A 680 40.98 7.19 -11.86
CA ASN A 680 40.51 7.37 -10.48
C ASN A 680 39.26 6.49 -10.22
N VAL A 681 39.24 5.85 -9.03
CA VAL A 681 38.15 4.93 -8.66
C VAL A 681 37.20 5.61 -7.67
N ASP A 682 35.94 5.67 -8.02
CA ASP A 682 34.83 5.96 -7.10
C ASP A 682 34.22 4.63 -6.63
N ALA A 683 34.04 4.47 -5.34
CA ALA A 683 33.44 3.25 -4.77
C ALA A 683 32.54 3.60 -3.57
N SER A 684 31.45 2.86 -3.42
CA SER A 684 30.58 3.00 -2.25
C SER A 684 29.99 1.67 -1.82
N LEU A 685 29.83 1.49 -0.52
CA LEU A 685 29.12 0.40 0.13
C LEU A 685 28.22 1.01 1.20
N ALA A 686 26.92 0.76 1.10
CA ALA A 686 25.97 1.08 2.15
C ALA A 686 25.37 -0.23 2.68
N TYR A 687 25.24 -0.35 3.99
CA TYR A 687 24.72 -1.51 4.69
C TYR A 687 23.72 -1.08 5.76
N ALA A 688 22.62 -1.83 5.88
CA ALA A 688 21.64 -1.63 6.93
C ALA A 688 21.35 -2.95 7.68
N TYR A 689 21.17 -2.82 8.98
CA TYR A 689 20.85 -3.90 9.90
C TYR A 689 19.61 -3.57 10.71
N SER A 690 18.57 -4.41 10.57
CA SER A 690 17.22 -4.17 11.08
C SER A 690 16.71 -5.28 12.01
N ARG A 691 17.61 -5.98 12.73
CA ARG A 691 17.21 -7.05 13.65
C ARG A 691 16.35 -6.54 14.83
N TRP A 692 16.55 -5.33 15.28
CA TRP A 692 15.81 -4.77 16.39
C TRP A 692 14.64 -3.93 15.89
N ALA A 693 13.56 -3.86 16.66
CA ALA A 693 12.49 -2.91 16.38
C ALA A 693 13.05 -1.47 16.41
N ASN A 694 13.94 -1.18 17.35
CA ASN A 694 14.75 0.03 17.44
C ASN A 694 16.09 -0.27 18.13
N PRO A 695 17.20 0.33 17.66
CA PRO A 695 17.37 1.12 16.45
C PRO A 695 17.57 0.27 15.19
N THR A 696 17.40 0.88 14.02
CA THR A 696 18.03 0.41 12.79
C THR A 696 19.44 0.93 12.75
N LEU A 697 20.42 0.06 12.53
CA LEU A 697 21.79 0.47 12.31
C LEU A 697 22.07 0.59 10.81
N SER A 698 22.77 1.65 10.41
CA SER A 698 23.27 1.79 9.05
C SER A 698 24.74 2.20 9.06
N ALA A 699 25.50 1.63 8.14
CA ALA A 699 26.91 1.96 7.94
C ALA A 699 27.15 2.23 6.46
N SER A 700 28.03 3.19 6.15
CA SER A 700 28.47 3.40 4.79
C SER A 700 29.97 3.63 4.70
N LEU A 701 30.55 3.15 3.60
CA LEU A 701 31.92 3.39 3.19
C LEU A 701 31.87 4.01 1.81
N GLN A 702 32.59 5.07 1.57
CA GLN A 702 32.64 5.73 0.27
C GLN A 702 34.01 6.29 -0.02
N GLN A 703 34.46 6.14 -1.26
CA GLN A 703 35.55 6.90 -1.86
C GLN A 703 35.00 7.61 -3.08
N SER A 704 35.26 8.91 -3.20
CA SER A 704 34.83 9.70 -4.36
C SER A 704 35.88 10.73 -4.74
N TRP A 705 35.93 11.05 -6.03
CA TRP A 705 36.77 12.10 -6.58
C TRP A 705 35.94 13.29 -7.03
N SER A 706 36.38 14.48 -6.71
CA SER A 706 35.79 15.73 -7.19
C SER A 706 36.82 16.58 -7.88
N TYR A 707 36.42 17.24 -8.97
CA TYR A 707 37.27 18.01 -9.86
C TYR A 707 36.82 19.47 -9.86
N SER A 708 37.72 20.39 -9.62
CA SER A 708 37.46 21.83 -9.60
C SER A 708 38.48 22.55 -10.43
N ASN A 709 38.09 23.66 -11.09
CA ASN A 709 39.04 24.59 -11.69
C ASN A 709 39.48 25.62 -10.66
N ILE A 710 40.74 25.89 -10.58
CA ILE A 710 41.29 27.01 -9.78
C ILE A 710 41.31 28.21 -10.70
N MET A 711 40.67 29.29 -10.28
CA MET A 711 40.59 30.54 -11.03
C MET A 711 41.47 31.61 -10.39
N GLY A 712 42.28 32.28 -11.18
CA GLY A 712 43.10 33.42 -10.77
C GLY A 712 42.98 34.55 -11.80
N GLY A 713 42.65 35.77 -11.39
CA GLY A 713 42.48 36.91 -12.31
C GLY A 713 41.41 36.72 -13.39
N GLY A 714 40.38 35.90 -13.17
CA GLY A 714 39.35 35.58 -14.14
C GLY A 714 39.68 34.45 -15.12
N HIS A 715 40.91 33.94 -15.10
CA HIS A 715 41.39 32.84 -15.93
C HIS A 715 41.62 31.56 -15.14
N LYS A 716 41.46 30.40 -15.79
CA LYS A 716 41.83 29.11 -15.20
C LYS A 716 43.33 29.02 -15.03
N VAL A 717 43.79 28.90 -13.78
CA VAL A 717 45.25 28.81 -13.42
C VAL A 717 45.69 27.39 -13.05
N GLY A 718 44.71 26.45 -12.86
CA GLY A 718 45.03 25.08 -12.57
C GLY A 718 43.78 24.22 -12.32
N ASP A 719 44.04 22.95 -12.11
CA ASP A 719 43.05 21.92 -11.75
C ASP A 719 43.27 21.43 -10.33
N LEU A 720 42.20 21.24 -9.60
CA LEU A 720 42.22 20.64 -8.26
C LEU A 720 41.43 19.32 -8.30
N GLU A 721 42.14 18.23 -8.04
CA GLU A 721 41.54 16.91 -7.85
C GLU A 721 41.52 16.61 -6.36
N ARG A 722 40.34 16.32 -5.82
CA ARG A 722 40.15 15.96 -4.41
C ARG A 722 39.58 14.56 -4.28
N ARG A 723 40.32 13.71 -3.57
CA ARG A 723 39.81 12.43 -3.11
C ARG A 723 39.15 12.60 -1.73
N SER A 724 37.96 12.11 -1.55
CA SER A 724 37.26 12.02 -0.27
C SER A 724 36.98 10.57 0.06
N ARG A 725 37.45 10.11 1.21
CA ARG A 725 37.12 8.82 1.83
C ARG A 725 36.20 9.09 3.01
N PHE A 726 35.07 8.42 3.03
CA PHE A 726 34.03 8.68 4.00
C PHE A 726 33.56 7.38 4.63
N VAL A 727 33.39 7.39 5.95
CA VAL A 727 32.83 6.31 6.75
C VAL A 727 31.71 6.89 7.59
N SER A 728 30.59 6.22 7.68
CA SER A 728 29.51 6.60 8.62
C SER A 728 28.93 5.40 9.35
N LEU A 729 28.48 5.66 10.57
CA LEU A 729 27.68 4.72 11.38
C LEU A 729 26.55 5.51 12.04
N HIS A 730 25.30 5.10 11.76
CA HIS A 730 24.11 5.74 12.30
C HIS A 730 23.20 4.73 12.99
N ALA A 731 22.51 5.19 14.03
CA ALA A 731 21.44 4.49 14.72
C ALA A 731 20.15 5.32 14.61
N THR A 732 19.12 4.75 13.99
CA THR A 732 17.82 5.41 13.78
C THR A 732 16.75 4.75 14.64
N PHE A 733 16.11 5.54 15.49
CA PHE A 733 14.97 5.16 16.31
C PHE A 733 13.68 5.69 15.65
N ALA A 734 12.81 4.82 15.18
CA ALA A 734 11.58 5.19 14.50
C ALA A 734 10.35 4.74 15.29
N ARG A 735 9.33 5.60 15.35
CA ARG A 735 8.03 5.31 15.95
C ARG A 735 6.94 5.61 14.91
N PRO A 736 6.61 4.65 14.05
CA PRO A 736 5.45 4.78 13.16
C PRO A 736 4.15 4.66 13.95
N ARG A 737 3.15 5.44 13.55
CA ARG A 737 1.75 5.35 13.92
C ARG A 737 0.93 5.61 12.66
N VAL A 738 -0.32 5.17 12.63
CA VAL A 738 -1.17 5.40 11.45
C VAL A 738 -1.35 6.90 11.17
N ARG A 739 -1.53 7.71 12.23
CA ARG A 739 -1.76 9.16 12.10
C ARG A 739 -0.49 10.01 12.25
N THR A 740 0.60 9.44 12.76
CA THR A 740 1.84 10.19 13.00
C THR A 740 3.06 9.34 12.70
N TYR A 741 4.15 9.99 12.37
CA TYR A 741 5.47 9.36 12.24
C TYR A 741 6.51 10.21 12.97
N SER A 742 7.36 9.59 13.75
CA SER A 742 8.54 10.25 14.32
C SER A 742 9.76 9.35 14.19
N ALA A 743 10.91 9.97 13.95
CA ALA A 743 12.19 9.27 13.99
C ALA A 743 13.30 10.19 14.52
N PHE A 744 14.27 9.58 15.18
CA PHE A 744 15.47 10.22 15.69
C PHE A 744 16.70 9.41 15.28
N THR A 745 17.69 10.07 14.68
CA THR A 745 18.94 9.46 14.23
C THR A 745 20.12 10.09 14.95
N VAL A 746 21.02 9.28 15.44
CA VAL A 746 22.34 9.70 15.93
C VAL A 746 23.42 8.94 15.21
N GLY A 747 24.55 9.56 15.00
CA GLY A 747 25.64 8.88 14.31
C GLY A 747 26.98 9.58 14.41
N ALA A 748 28.01 8.83 14.00
CA ALA A 748 29.36 9.33 13.81
C ALA A 748 29.77 9.14 12.35
N GLU A 749 30.47 10.13 11.85
CA GLU A 749 31.00 10.14 10.49
C GLU A 749 32.50 10.50 10.56
N PHE A 750 33.26 10.00 9.61
CA PHE A 750 34.64 10.33 9.43
C PHE A 750 34.92 10.55 7.96
N GLU A 751 35.49 11.71 7.62
CA GLU A 751 35.93 12.04 6.25
C GLU A 751 37.41 12.35 6.24
N GLU A 752 38.13 11.70 5.31
CA GLU A 752 39.53 12.04 5.00
C GLU A 752 39.56 12.63 3.58
N ARG A 753 40.19 13.78 3.44
CA ARG A 753 40.37 14.49 2.16
C ARG A 753 41.84 14.58 1.80
N ASP A 754 42.15 14.07 0.62
CA ASP A 754 43.46 14.24 -0.01
C ASP A 754 43.27 15.01 -1.32
N TYR A 755 44.32 15.70 -1.72
CA TYR A 755 44.35 16.42 -2.99
C TYR A 755 45.46 15.84 -3.86
N ALA A 756 45.13 15.35 -5.06
CA ALA A 756 46.07 14.66 -5.95
C ALA A 756 46.86 15.63 -6.86
N THR A 757 46.24 16.75 -7.23
CA THR A 757 46.91 17.80 -8.04
C THR A 757 46.71 19.14 -7.37
N ALA A 758 47.79 19.89 -7.24
CA ALA A 758 47.76 21.28 -6.85
C ALA A 758 48.59 22.08 -7.88
N PRO A 759 48.15 23.24 -8.37
CA PRO A 759 48.89 24.01 -9.35
C PRO A 759 50.17 24.57 -8.71
N ALA A 760 51.28 24.52 -9.45
CA ALA A 760 52.59 24.99 -9.03
C ALA A 760 52.66 26.51 -8.79
N THR A 761 51.58 27.23 -9.11
CA THR A 761 51.48 28.71 -9.02
C THR A 761 50.68 29.18 -7.81
N LEU A 762 50.24 28.28 -6.91
CA LEU A 762 49.52 28.68 -5.71
C LEU A 762 50.44 29.37 -4.69
N LEU A 763 49.85 30.38 -4.02
CA LEU A 763 50.54 31.06 -2.91
C LEU A 763 51.01 30.05 -1.85
N PRO A 764 52.17 30.21 -1.22
CA PRO A 764 52.76 29.22 -0.31
C PRO A 764 51.88 28.72 0.83
N ARG A 765 50.87 29.52 1.26
CA ARG A 765 49.87 29.10 2.26
C ARG A 765 48.84 28.14 1.74
N LEU A 766 48.41 28.27 0.48
CA LEU A 766 47.45 27.38 -0.20
C LEU A 766 48.12 26.05 -0.54
N ASP A 767 49.39 26.08 -0.97
CA ASP A 767 50.16 24.89 -1.29
C ASP A 767 50.33 23.98 -0.06
N ARG A 768 50.56 24.53 1.13
CA ARG A 768 50.63 23.80 2.37
C ARG A 768 49.30 23.12 2.73
N PHE A 769 48.16 23.76 2.45
CA PHE A 769 46.85 23.16 2.69
C PHE A 769 46.58 22.00 1.74
N TYR A 770 46.85 22.17 0.45
CA TYR A 770 46.60 21.14 -0.56
C TYR A 770 47.60 19.98 -0.53
N SER A 771 48.74 20.14 0.10
CA SER A 771 49.76 19.10 0.24
C SER A 771 49.53 18.14 1.44
N GLN A 772 48.55 18.41 2.27
CA GLN A 772 48.24 17.64 3.47
C GLN A 772 46.89 16.93 3.37
N SER A 773 46.80 15.75 4.03
CA SER A 773 45.52 15.07 4.26
C SER A 773 44.76 15.76 5.40
N HIS A 774 43.48 16.02 5.15
CA HIS A 774 42.60 16.63 6.15
C HIS A 774 41.59 15.59 6.64
N ARG A 775 41.44 15.44 7.96
CA ARG A 775 40.56 14.46 8.62
C ARG A 775 39.48 15.16 9.41
N TYR A 776 38.25 14.72 9.21
CA TYR A 776 37.06 15.37 9.74
C TYR A 776 36.14 14.37 10.48
N PRO A 777 36.45 14.03 11.73
CA PRO A 777 35.43 13.34 12.55
C PRO A 777 34.23 14.26 12.80
N THR A 778 33.03 13.68 12.71
CA THR A 778 31.76 14.42 12.79
C THR A 778 30.77 13.63 13.62
N LEU A 779 30.05 14.28 14.53
CA LEU A 779 28.84 13.75 15.16
C LEU A 779 27.60 14.35 14.49
N VAL A 780 26.57 13.51 14.30
CA VAL A 780 25.32 13.89 13.65
C VAL A 780 24.16 13.52 14.53
N ALA A 781 23.20 14.42 14.64
CA ALA A 781 21.85 14.14 15.18
C ALA A 781 20.80 14.68 14.22
N ALA A 782 19.75 13.91 13.97
CA ALA A 782 18.64 14.35 13.13
C ALA A 782 17.31 13.83 13.68
N ALA A 783 16.24 14.60 13.47
CA ALA A 783 14.90 14.21 13.88
C ALA A 783 13.89 14.57 12.81
N VAL A 784 12.82 13.78 12.73
CA VAL A 784 11.66 14.06 11.89
C VAL A 784 10.38 13.76 12.67
N PHE A 785 9.37 14.60 12.49
CA PHE A 785 8.00 14.39 12.93
C PHE A 785 7.05 14.75 11.80
N SER A 786 6.00 13.94 11.58
CA SER A 786 4.94 14.21 10.61
C SER A 786 3.60 13.72 11.15
N ASN A 787 2.54 14.52 10.98
CA ASN A 787 1.15 14.15 11.20
C ASN A 787 0.26 14.48 10.00
N THR A 788 0.86 14.65 8.82
CA THR A 788 0.15 14.98 7.59
C THR A 788 -0.78 13.85 7.16
N GLN A 789 -1.87 14.22 6.50
CA GLN A 789 -2.86 13.32 5.93
C GLN A 789 -2.75 13.37 4.41
N SER A 790 -3.03 12.23 3.76
CA SER A 790 -3.08 12.13 2.30
C SER A 790 -4.20 11.15 1.92
N PRO A 791 -5.46 11.60 1.88
CA PRO A 791 -6.57 10.79 1.37
C PRO A 791 -6.31 10.28 -0.05
N ALA A 792 -7.05 9.27 -0.49
CA ALA A 792 -6.80 8.61 -1.78
C ALA A 792 -6.89 9.55 -2.99
N LEU A 793 -7.77 10.56 -2.95
CA LEU A 793 -7.91 11.56 -4.02
C LEU A 793 -7.05 12.80 -3.82
N ALA A 794 -6.34 12.94 -2.68
CA ALA A 794 -5.54 14.13 -2.39
C ALA A 794 -4.54 14.45 -3.50
N ILE A 795 -4.47 15.72 -3.89
CA ILE A 795 -3.48 16.21 -4.86
C ILE A 795 -2.10 16.47 -4.23
N SER A 796 -2.05 16.52 -2.91
CA SER A 796 -0.85 16.70 -2.09
C SER A 796 -1.16 16.29 -0.64
N PRO A 797 -0.18 16.26 0.28
CA PRO A 797 -0.51 16.21 1.71
C PRO A 797 -1.52 17.29 2.07
N GLU A 798 -2.49 16.94 2.91
CA GLU A 798 -3.57 17.79 3.41
C GLU A 798 -3.56 17.75 4.93
N ASP A 799 -3.91 18.82 5.58
CA ASP A 799 -3.95 18.98 7.03
C ASP A 799 -2.75 18.39 7.79
N GLY A 800 -2.24 19.12 8.74
CA GLY A 800 -1.10 18.73 9.54
C GLY A 800 0.22 19.35 9.08
N PHE A 801 1.31 18.84 9.63
CA PHE A 801 2.64 19.41 9.37
C PHE A 801 3.75 18.34 9.43
N THR A 802 4.88 18.66 8.82
CA THR A 802 6.13 17.90 8.92
C THR A 802 7.23 18.83 9.43
N LEU A 803 7.99 18.38 10.43
CA LEU A 803 9.18 19.04 10.94
C LEU A 803 10.39 18.14 10.79
N THR A 804 11.48 18.66 10.25
CA THR A 804 12.75 17.94 10.12
C THR A 804 13.86 18.84 10.64
N GLY A 805 14.74 18.29 11.46
CA GLY A 805 15.92 19.00 11.98
C GLY A 805 17.16 18.14 11.93
N SER A 806 18.33 18.77 11.69
CA SER A 806 19.63 18.11 11.78
C SER A 806 20.67 19.01 12.38
N LEU A 807 21.55 18.42 13.17
CA LEU A 807 22.69 19.05 13.83
C LEU A 807 23.94 18.27 13.47
N ARG A 808 25.03 18.97 13.18
CA ARG A 808 26.35 18.39 12.95
C ARG A 808 27.39 19.12 13.74
N GLN A 809 28.24 18.38 14.44
CA GLN A 809 29.47 18.86 15.08
C GLN A 809 30.63 18.21 14.38
N ARG A 810 31.50 18.99 13.76
CA ARG A 810 32.63 18.55 12.95
C ARG A 810 33.94 19.10 13.54
N TRP A 811 34.98 18.31 13.54
CA TRP A 811 36.33 18.72 13.92
C TRP A 811 37.29 18.50 12.75
N GLU A 812 38.33 19.30 12.68
CA GLU A 812 39.50 19.03 11.84
C GLU A 812 40.64 18.55 12.72
N SER A 813 41.14 17.33 12.51
CA SER A 813 42.08 16.67 13.40
C SER A 813 43.47 17.35 13.39
N SER A 814 43.88 17.99 12.29
CA SER A 814 45.19 18.66 12.14
C SER A 814 45.25 19.99 12.88
N THR A 815 44.16 20.73 12.95
CA THR A 815 44.10 22.08 13.52
C THR A 815 43.31 22.13 14.84
N GLY A 816 42.56 21.07 15.18
CA GLY A 816 41.62 21.06 16.31
C GLY A 816 40.42 22.00 16.14
N VAL A 817 40.27 22.61 14.98
CA VAL A 817 39.17 23.54 14.68
C VAL A 817 37.86 22.79 14.65
N ALA A 818 36.91 23.22 15.46
CA ALA A 818 35.53 22.67 15.49
C ALA A 818 34.57 23.60 14.75
N GLY A 819 33.63 23.01 14.02
CA GLY A 819 32.53 23.72 13.34
C GLY A 819 31.20 23.04 13.57
N ARG A 820 30.17 23.83 13.80
CA ARG A 820 28.77 23.36 13.96
C ARG A 820 27.94 23.77 12.77
N SER A 821 26.99 22.95 12.41
CA SER A 821 25.96 23.33 11.46
C SER A 821 24.61 22.74 11.87
N ALA A 822 23.55 23.50 11.62
CA ALA A 822 22.16 23.11 11.91
C ALA A 822 21.27 23.45 10.71
N VAL A 823 20.29 22.59 10.44
CA VAL A 823 19.23 22.82 9.46
C VAL A 823 17.92 22.43 10.09
N ALA A 824 16.88 23.27 9.91
CA ALA A 824 15.52 22.94 10.26
C ALA A 824 14.58 23.25 9.07
N ILE A 825 13.63 22.37 8.82
CA ILE A 825 12.65 22.49 7.76
C ILE A 825 11.28 22.18 8.35
N GLY A 826 10.30 23.07 8.12
CA GLY A 826 8.92 22.87 8.47
C GLY A 826 8.04 23.01 7.24
N SER A 827 7.07 22.13 7.08
CA SER A 827 6.00 22.22 6.07
C SER A 827 4.65 22.04 6.76
N ALA A 828 3.67 22.86 6.45
CA ALA A 828 2.34 22.79 7.00
C ALA A 828 1.29 22.84 5.87
N TYR A 829 0.19 22.15 6.06
CA TYR A 829 -0.86 21.98 5.06
C TYR A 829 -2.24 22.20 5.70
N LYS A 830 -3.13 22.81 4.94
CA LYS A 830 -4.52 23.00 5.32
C LYS A 830 -5.44 22.74 4.13
N SER A 831 -6.32 21.75 4.25
CA SER A 831 -7.39 21.47 3.28
C SER A 831 -8.47 22.55 3.36
N LEU A 832 -9.05 22.87 2.21
CA LEU A 832 -10.22 23.72 2.05
C LEU A 832 -11.31 22.90 1.36
N ASP A 833 -12.48 22.82 1.98
CA ASP A 833 -13.65 22.12 1.44
C ASP A 833 -14.34 22.97 0.36
N LEU A 834 -13.67 23.09 -0.80
CA LEU A 834 -14.17 23.76 -1.99
C LEU A 834 -14.58 22.72 -3.04
N PRO A 835 -15.46 23.07 -4.00
CA PRO A 835 -15.87 22.14 -5.06
C PRO A 835 -14.71 21.57 -5.86
N GLY A 836 -14.72 20.25 -6.14
CA GLY A 836 -13.71 19.54 -6.90
C GLY A 836 -13.69 18.07 -6.54
N PHE A 837 -12.93 17.26 -7.30
CA PHE A 837 -12.75 15.84 -7.01
C PHE A 837 -11.90 15.58 -5.74
N ALA A 838 -11.10 16.56 -5.31
CA ALA A 838 -10.25 16.56 -4.12
C ALA A 838 -10.36 17.92 -3.42
N HIS A 839 -9.82 18.04 -2.22
CA HIS A 839 -9.72 19.32 -1.53
C HIS A 839 -8.72 20.25 -2.22
N HIS A 840 -9.00 21.57 -2.18
CA HIS A 840 -7.99 22.59 -2.39
C HIS A 840 -7.06 22.64 -1.19
N VAL A 841 -5.78 22.95 -1.38
CA VAL A 841 -4.80 22.92 -0.29
C VAL A 841 -4.01 24.22 -0.25
N ILE A 842 -3.93 24.81 0.95
CA ILE A 842 -2.92 25.81 1.27
C ILE A 842 -1.71 25.07 1.86
N ALA A 843 -0.54 25.25 1.27
CA ALA A 843 0.70 24.65 1.73
C ALA A 843 1.73 25.75 2.00
N VAL A 844 2.42 25.65 3.14
CA VAL A 844 3.48 26.57 3.54
C VAL A 844 4.71 25.78 3.92
N ARG A 845 5.88 26.23 3.47
CA ARG A 845 7.17 25.65 3.84
C ARG A 845 8.13 26.72 4.28
N ALA A 846 8.89 26.48 5.33
CA ALA A 846 10.02 27.30 5.74
C ALA A 846 11.25 26.42 6.02
N ALA A 847 12.43 26.90 5.68
CA ALA A 847 13.69 26.25 5.98
C ALA A 847 14.70 27.28 6.49
N ILE A 848 15.46 26.93 7.51
CA ILE A 848 16.56 27.72 8.06
C ILE A 848 17.82 26.86 8.18
N GLY A 849 18.97 27.43 7.90
CA GLY A 849 20.27 26.82 8.05
C GLY A 849 21.25 27.81 8.65
N ALA A 850 22.05 27.34 9.59
CA ALA A 850 23.12 28.13 10.22
C ALA A 850 24.34 27.25 10.42
N ALA A 851 25.53 27.83 10.15
CA ALA A 851 26.80 27.20 10.38
C ALA A 851 27.76 28.20 11.04
N ASP A 852 28.69 27.69 11.87
CA ASP A 852 29.78 28.49 12.41
C ASP A 852 30.69 28.99 11.28
N GLU A 853 31.35 30.12 11.48
CA GLU A 853 32.32 30.70 10.55
C GLU A 853 33.47 29.73 10.22
N ARG A 854 33.77 28.78 11.10
CA ARG A 854 34.79 27.74 10.92
C ARG A 854 34.28 26.47 10.29
N SER A 855 32.96 26.36 10.08
CA SER A 855 32.36 25.21 9.44
C SER A 855 32.59 25.26 7.92
N PRO A 856 32.95 24.15 7.28
CA PRO A 856 33.02 24.10 5.83
C PRO A 856 31.64 24.01 5.19
N SER A 857 30.58 24.08 5.98
CA SER A 857 29.19 24.02 5.50
C SER A 857 28.81 25.34 4.84
N GLU A 858 28.50 25.31 3.56
CA GLU A 858 27.95 26.41 2.79
C GLU A 858 26.56 26.02 2.29
N TYR A 859 25.60 26.90 2.51
CA TYR A 859 24.24 26.70 2.05
C TYR A 859 24.00 27.46 0.74
N GLU A 860 23.26 26.82 -0.17
CA GLU A 860 22.89 27.39 -1.45
C GLU A 860 21.39 27.69 -1.47
N VAL A 861 21.02 28.89 -1.89
CA VAL A 861 19.63 29.34 -2.12
C VAL A 861 19.37 29.50 -3.60
N GLY A 862 18.18 29.13 -4.06
CA GLY A 862 17.75 29.21 -5.45
C GLY A 862 17.51 27.87 -6.12
N GLY A 863 17.02 27.92 -7.34
CA GLY A 863 16.66 26.74 -8.13
C GLY A 863 15.33 26.09 -7.74
N VAL A 864 14.97 25.06 -8.49
CA VAL A 864 13.76 24.24 -8.31
C VAL A 864 14.14 22.98 -7.53
N SER A 865 13.36 22.65 -6.50
CA SER A 865 13.48 21.36 -5.81
C SER A 865 12.73 20.28 -6.60
N GLY A 866 13.33 19.12 -6.76
CA GLY A 866 12.74 17.98 -7.42
C GLY A 866 13.09 16.67 -6.74
N SER A 867 12.76 15.56 -7.36
CA SER A 867 13.21 14.22 -7.00
C SER A 867 13.92 13.57 -8.18
N SER A 868 14.75 12.59 -7.89
CA SER A 868 15.35 11.73 -8.90
C SER A 868 14.84 10.31 -8.76
N PHE A 869 14.75 9.60 -9.87
CA PHE A 869 14.36 8.19 -9.91
C PHE A 869 15.31 7.41 -10.83
N GLN A 870 15.33 6.11 -10.67
CA GLN A 870 16.10 5.20 -11.51
C GLN A 870 15.15 4.26 -12.25
N ILE A 871 15.07 4.37 -13.58
CA ILE A 871 14.38 3.37 -14.42
C ILE A 871 15.27 2.13 -14.54
N VAL A 872 16.57 2.36 -14.72
CA VAL A 872 17.60 1.33 -14.76
C VAL A 872 18.51 1.56 -13.55
N PRO A 873 18.81 0.53 -12.76
CA PRO A 873 19.73 0.65 -11.63
C PRO A 873 21.05 1.29 -12.06
N GLY A 874 21.47 2.34 -11.34
CA GLY A 874 22.68 3.10 -11.63
C GLY A 874 22.52 4.29 -12.59
N ILE A 875 21.35 4.45 -13.26
CA ILE A 875 21.05 5.61 -14.12
C ILE A 875 19.92 6.41 -13.50
N SER A 876 20.24 7.59 -12.96
CA SER A 876 19.28 8.48 -12.32
C SER A 876 18.76 9.55 -13.28
N PHE A 877 17.45 9.74 -13.30
CA PHE A 877 16.75 10.80 -14.02
C PHE A 877 16.10 11.75 -13.02
N GLY A 878 15.94 13.02 -13.38
CA GLY A 878 15.27 14.03 -12.58
C GLY A 878 16.21 15.05 -11.95
N SER A 879 15.71 15.78 -10.95
CA SER A 879 16.39 16.88 -10.27
C SER A 879 16.67 16.53 -8.83
N ALA A 880 17.75 17.05 -8.26
CA ALA A 880 18.05 16.88 -6.84
C ALA A 880 17.05 17.65 -5.96
N ALA A 881 16.71 17.09 -4.81
CA ALA A 881 16.02 17.82 -3.76
C ALA A 881 16.90 18.96 -3.22
N ARG A 882 16.28 20.13 -2.94
CA ARG A 882 16.96 21.30 -2.40
C ARG A 882 16.43 21.69 -1.03
N THR A 883 17.34 22.08 -0.16
CA THR A 883 16.97 22.54 1.17
C THR A 883 16.36 23.95 1.12
N PHE A 884 16.92 24.84 0.30
CA PHE A 884 16.52 26.26 0.21
C PHE A 884 16.15 26.64 -1.24
N PRO A 885 15.10 26.04 -1.80
CA PRO A 885 14.66 26.39 -3.16
C PRO A 885 14.04 27.79 -3.21
N VAL A 886 14.27 28.49 -4.31
CA VAL A 886 13.55 29.71 -4.74
C VAL A 886 13.39 29.57 -6.25
N ARG A 887 12.20 29.25 -6.70
CA ARG A 887 11.91 29.01 -8.14
C ARG A 887 12.07 30.30 -8.93
N GLY A 888 12.47 30.21 -10.21
CA GLY A 888 12.78 31.38 -11.05
C GLY A 888 14.22 31.88 -10.95
N PHE A 889 15.00 31.37 -10.00
CA PHE A 889 16.42 31.69 -9.86
C PHE A 889 17.31 30.49 -10.20
N PRO A 890 18.54 30.71 -10.64
CA PRO A 890 19.51 29.64 -10.82
C PRO A 890 19.79 28.89 -9.50
N SER A 891 20.23 27.65 -9.60
CA SER A 891 20.76 26.91 -8.48
C SER A 891 21.99 27.57 -7.88
N GLY A 892 22.01 27.82 -6.57
CA GLY A 892 23.11 28.49 -5.92
C GLY A 892 23.24 29.98 -6.33
N ALA A 893 22.11 30.63 -6.65
CA ALA A 893 22.06 32.07 -6.91
C ALA A 893 22.65 32.88 -5.76
N GLU A 894 22.47 32.43 -4.54
CA GLU A 894 23.18 32.90 -3.36
C GLU A 894 23.76 31.72 -2.57
N THR A 895 24.91 31.99 -1.93
CA THR A 895 25.61 31.04 -1.05
C THR A 895 26.03 31.72 0.24
N GLY A 896 26.00 30.99 1.34
CA GLY A 896 26.41 31.53 2.64
C GLY A 896 26.39 30.49 3.76
N ILE A 897 26.94 30.88 4.92
CA ILE A 897 26.89 30.02 6.12
C ILE A 897 25.56 30.13 6.88
N HIS A 898 24.76 31.15 6.58
CA HIS A 898 23.41 31.28 7.02
C HIS A 898 22.48 31.29 5.80
N ALA A 899 21.39 30.53 5.85
CA ALA A 899 20.40 30.51 4.78
C ALA A 899 18.98 30.41 5.34
N SER A 900 18.04 30.98 4.62
CA SER A 900 16.62 30.80 4.86
C SER A 900 15.85 30.76 3.56
N SER A 901 14.78 29.99 3.52
CA SER A 901 13.77 30.06 2.45
C SER A 901 12.39 29.84 2.98
N ALA A 902 11.40 30.46 2.34
CA ALA A 902 9.99 30.24 2.59
C ALA A 902 9.24 30.13 1.27
N SER A 903 8.20 29.30 1.26
CA SER A 903 7.28 29.11 0.12
C SER A 903 5.86 29.04 0.64
N ALA A 904 4.93 29.69 -0.06
CA ALA A 904 3.49 29.55 0.15
C ALA A 904 2.85 29.15 -1.17
N GLU A 905 1.96 28.16 -1.13
CA GLU A 905 1.29 27.62 -2.32
C GLU A 905 -0.21 27.49 -2.09
N TYR A 906 -0.99 27.82 -3.12
CA TYR A 906 -2.40 27.47 -3.22
C TYR A 906 -2.57 26.44 -4.33
N ARG A 907 -2.99 25.24 -3.98
CA ARG A 907 -3.12 24.09 -4.86
C ARG A 907 -4.58 23.81 -5.17
N VAL A 908 -4.90 23.65 -6.45
CA VAL A 908 -6.26 23.51 -6.97
C VAL A 908 -6.37 22.20 -7.75
N PRO A 909 -7.29 21.28 -7.41
CA PRO A 909 -7.58 20.12 -8.25
C PRO A 909 -8.27 20.57 -9.55
N LEU A 910 -7.84 20.05 -10.70
CA LEU A 910 -8.43 20.38 -12.00
C LEU A 910 -9.36 19.28 -12.49
N PHE A 911 -8.81 18.12 -12.81
CA PHE A 911 -9.56 16.94 -13.26
C PHE A 911 -8.78 15.65 -13.00
N ALA A 912 -9.51 14.53 -12.90
CA ALA A 912 -8.99 13.19 -12.68
C ALA A 912 -9.43 12.25 -13.82
N PRO A 913 -8.70 12.20 -14.94
CA PRO A 913 -9.05 11.34 -16.07
C PRO A 913 -8.96 9.85 -15.72
N SER A 914 -8.02 9.47 -14.88
CA SER A 914 -7.74 8.12 -14.40
C SER A 914 -7.72 7.08 -15.53
N ARG A 915 -6.99 7.37 -16.62
CA ARG A 915 -6.92 6.49 -17.79
C ARG A 915 -5.66 6.66 -18.63
N SER A 916 -5.36 5.62 -19.41
CA SER A 916 -4.41 5.63 -20.54
C SER A 916 -5.13 5.68 -21.88
N VAL A 917 -4.40 5.88 -22.94
CA VAL A 917 -4.90 5.75 -24.32
C VAL A 917 -4.69 4.31 -24.77
N GLY A 918 -5.73 3.47 -24.66
CA GLY A 918 -5.65 2.04 -24.92
C GLY A 918 -4.58 1.36 -24.07
N LEU A 919 -3.70 0.58 -24.71
CA LEU A 919 -2.57 -0.10 -24.05
C LEU A 919 -1.25 0.70 -24.14
N PHE A 920 -1.29 2.03 -24.31
CA PHE A 920 -0.10 2.84 -24.23
C PHE A 920 0.40 2.91 -22.78
N PRO A 921 1.69 2.66 -22.48
CA PRO A 921 2.21 2.52 -21.10
C PRO A 921 2.39 3.86 -20.37
N PHE A 922 1.41 4.73 -20.52
CA PHE A 922 1.31 6.02 -19.85
C PHE A 922 -0.11 6.24 -19.36
N PHE A 923 -0.28 6.29 -18.07
CA PHE A 923 -1.55 6.50 -17.39
C PHE A 923 -1.57 7.91 -16.77
N LEU A 924 -2.58 8.71 -17.07
CA LEU A 924 -2.81 10.00 -16.43
C LEU A 924 -3.89 9.84 -15.36
N ASP A 925 -3.48 9.88 -14.08
CA ASP A 925 -4.42 9.72 -12.98
C ASP A 925 -5.17 11.04 -12.73
N ARG A 926 -4.45 12.09 -12.36
CA ARG A 926 -5.04 13.39 -12.03
C ARG A 926 -4.15 14.56 -12.38
N THR A 927 -4.78 15.74 -12.46
CA THR A 927 -4.09 17.00 -12.73
C THR A 927 -4.48 18.03 -11.67
N SER A 928 -3.52 18.89 -11.33
CA SER A 928 -3.72 20.01 -10.42
C SER A 928 -2.89 21.22 -10.79
N LEU A 929 -3.25 22.38 -10.30
CA LEU A 929 -2.54 23.63 -10.51
C LEU A 929 -2.08 24.17 -9.15
N ALA A 930 -0.86 24.66 -9.06
CA ALA A 930 -0.35 25.35 -7.88
C ALA A 930 0.08 26.76 -8.23
N PHE A 931 -0.41 27.74 -7.50
CA PHE A 931 0.08 29.12 -7.50
C PHE A 931 1.01 29.29 -6.33
N PHE A 932 2.18 29.88 -6.53
CA PHE A 932 3.18 29.97 -5.48
C PHE A 932 3.84 31.35 -5.36
N GLY A 933 4.32 31.62 -4.15
CA GLY A 933 5.26 32.69 -3.85
C GLY A 933 6.43 32.15 -3.04
N ASP A 934 7.64 32.36 -3.50
CA ASP A 934 8.88 31.94 -2.87
C ASP A 934 9.72 33.14 -2.43
N ALA A 935 10.41 33.02 -1.31
CA ALA A 935 11.42 33.95 -0.86
C ALA A 935 12.61 33.21 -0.23
N GLY A 936 13.81 33.73 -0.37
CA GLY A 936 14.99 33.13 0.26
C GLY A 936 16.19 34.03 0.23
N ARG A 937 17.14 33.75 1.10
CA ARG A 937 18.40 34.47 1.24
C ARG A 937 19.49 33.56 1.81
N ALA A 938 20.71 33.68 1.27
CA ALA A 938 21.90 33.19 1.94
C ALA A 938 22.88 34.34 2.20
N TYR A 939 23.57 34.31 3.32
CA TYR A 939 24.51 35.40 3.65
C TYR A 939 25.63 34.93 4.58
N CYS A 940 26.69 35.73 4.63
CA CYS A 940 27.80 35.61 5.54
C CYS A 940 27.92 36.88 6.42
N PRO A 941 28.07 36.72 7.75
CA PRO A 941 28.02 37.85 8.69
C PRO A 941 29.25 38.77 8.63
N ALA A 942 30.40 38.27 8.14
CA ALA A 942 31.65 39.03 8.12
C ALA A 942 32.46 38.79 6.83
N ARG A 943 33.23 39.80 6.41
CA ARG A 943 34.08 39.75 5.20
C ARG A 943 35.28 38.78 5.32
N SER A 944 35.65 38.37 6.49
CA SER A 944 36.85 37.58 6.78
C SER A 944 36.62 36.07 6.88
N VAL A 945 35.42 35.58 6.57
CA VAL A 945 35.10 34.13 6.65
C VAL A 945 35.63 33.43 5.40
N PRO A 946 36.60 32.51 5.51
CA PRO A 946 37.21 31.84 4.36
C PRO A 946 36.26 31.04 3.49
N ALA A 947 35.16 30.57 4.06
CA ALA A 947 34.15 29.79 3.39
C ALA A 947 33.19 30.64 2.55
N CYS A 948 33.21 31.96 2.66
CA CYS A 948 32.27 32.87 2.04
C CYS A 948 32.88 33.60 0.84
N SER A 949 32.21 33.54 -0.29
CA SER A 949 32.51 34.40 -1.44
C SER A 949 32.28 35.87 -1.06
N PRO A 950 33.11 36.82 -1.55
CA PRO A 950 32.90 38.26 -1.35
C PRO A 950 31.49 38.73 -1.81
N SER A 951 30.88 38.05 -2.78
CA SER A 951 29.54 38.34 -3.26
C SER A 951 28.42 37.86 -2.29
N ALA A 952 28.73 36.99 -1.34
CA ALA A 952 27.78 36.48 -0.35
C ALA A 952 27.48 37.45 0.82
N ILE A 953 28.24 38.61 0.85
CA ILE A 953 28.09 39.59 1.92
C ILE A 953 27.01 40.59 1.54
N GLY A 954 25.83 40.50 2.15
CA GLY A 954 24.76 41.48 1.98
C GLY A 954 23.91 41.32 0.73
N GLY A 955 23.84 40.14 0.12
CA GLY A 955 22.91 39.83 -0.97
C GLY A 955 21.46 40.21 -0.63
N PRO A 956 20.65 40.65 -1.61
CA PRO A 956 19.25 40.95 -1.42
C PRO A 956 18.44 39.67 -1.16
N THR A 957 17.33 39.73 -0.45
CA THR A 957 16.38 38.62 -0.42
C THR A 957 15.88 38.36 -1.85
N LEU A 958 16.05 37.14 -2.36
CA LEU A 958 15.48 36.68 -3.61
C LEU A 958 14.00 36.42 -3.39
N ALA A 959 13.13 36.83 -4.31
CA ALA A 959 11.72 36.53 -4.27
C ALA A 959 11.15 36.32 -5.67
N SER A 960 10.22 35.40 -5.80
CA SER A 960 9.52 35.06 -7.04
C SER A 960 8.07 34.66 -6.82
N VAL A 961 7.25 34.79 -7.86
CA VAL A 961 5.89 34.27 -7.92
C VAL A 961 5.73 33.42 -9.18
N GLY A 962 4.76 32.52 -9.19
CA GLY A 962 4.55 31.68 -10.36
C GLY A 962 3.41 30.70 -10.22
N ALA A 963 3.32 29.83 -11.23
CA ALA A 963 2.35 28.75 -11.27
C ALA A 963 2.97 27.46 -11.80
N GLU A 964 2.45 26.32 -11.33
CA GLU A 964 2.86 24.99 -11.78
C GLU A 964 1.64 24.15 -12.17
N LEU A 965 1.66 23.57 -13.35
CA LEU A 965 0.79 22.46 -13.73
C LEU A 965 1.41 21.16 -13.21
N ILE A 966 0.67 20.40 -12.45
CA ILE A 966 1.09 19.15 -11.81
C ILE A 966 0.30 18.02 -12.46
N LEU A 967 1.03 17.01 -12.95
CA LEU A 967 0.47 15.82 -13.58
C LEU A 967 0.88 14.60 -12.74
N ASP A 968 -0.10 13.97 -12.09
CA ASP A 968 0.08 12.67 -11.46
C ASP A 968 -0.15 11.59 -12.51
N THR A 969 0.88 10.81 -12.78
CA THR A 969 0.91 9.85 -13.89
C THR A 969 1.44 8.52 -13.39
N ALA A 970 1.19 7.44 -14.14
CA ALA A 970 1.94 6.20 -14.00
C ALA A 970 2.59 5.84 -15.33
N LEU A 971 3.88 5.55 -15.29
CA LEU A 971 4.66 5.03 -16.41
C LEU A 971 4.72 3.50 -16.33
N GLN A 972 5.02 2.83 -17.44
CA GLN A 972 5.04 1.37 -17.49
C GLN A 972 3.73 0.78 -16.93
N PHE A 973 2.60 1.43 -17.22
CA PHE A 973 1.23 1.19 -16.78
C PHE A 973 0.93 1.59 -15.33
N ASP A 974 1.75 1.21 -14.33
CA ASP A 974 1.39 1.29 -12.91
C ASP A 974 2.44 1.94 -12.01
N VAL A 975 3.61 2.33 -12.54
CA VAL A 975 4.67 2.97 -11.74
C VAL A 975 4.41 4.47 -11.60
N PRO A 976 4.08 4.98 -10.39
CA PRO A 976 3.64 6.36 -10.21
C PRO A 976 4.77 7.37 -10.37
N TYR A 977 4.51 8.44 -11.11
CA TYR A 977 5.37 9.62 -11.27
C TYR A 977 4.56 10.90 -11.23
N ARG A 978 5.15 11.94 -10.65
CA ARG A 978 4.59 13.29 -10.65
C ARG A 978 5.47 14.21 -11.47
N PHE A 979 4.92 14.74 -12.57
CA PHE A 979 5.55 15.77 -13.38
C PHE A 979 5.05 17.14 -12.97
N ARG A 980 5.95 18.12 -12.96
CA ARG A 980 5.63 19.53 -12.67
C ARG A 980 6.18 20.40 -13.79
N LEU A 981 5.30 21.17 -14.42
CA LEU A 981 5.60 22.13 -15.48
C LEU A 981 5.34 23.52 -14.91
N GLY A 982 6.40 24.30 -14.69
CA GLY A 982 6.29 25.56 -13.97
C GLY A 982 6.76 26.77 -14.75
N LEU A 983 6.13 27.91 -14.44
CA LEU A 983 6.55 29.25 -14.86
C LEU A 983 6.78 30.09 -13.58
N ALA A 984 7.93 30.72 -13.48
CA ALA A 984 8.31 31.56 -12.35
C ALA A 984 8.81 32.92 -12.82
N HIS A 985 8.35 33.99 -12.18
CA HIS A 985 8.75 35.36 -12.40
C HIS A 985 9.47 35.90 -11.16
N PRO A 986 10.78 36.23 -11.24
CA PRO A 986 11.50 36.90 -10.16
C PRO A 986 10.96 38.33 -9.93
N VAL A 987 10.49 38.61 -8.71
CA VAL A 987 9.98 39.91 -8.32
C VAL A 987 11.01 40.76 -7.57
N ARG A 988 12.05 40.10 -6.97
CA ARG A 988 13.14 40.76 -6.27
C ARG A 988 14.44 39.96 -6.39
N GLY A 989 15.56 40.66 -6.59
CA GLY A 989 16.88 40.05 -6.66
C GLY A 989 17.32 39.57 -8.07
N SER A 990 16.49 39.75 -9.11
CA SER A 990 16.76 39.27 -10.47
C SER A 990 18.05 39.82 -11.08
N ALA A 991 18.29 41.09 -10.94
CA ALA A 991 19.51 41.73 -11.47
C ALA A 991 20.78 41.23 -10.74
N TYR A 992 20.71 41.01 -9.45
CA TYR A 992 21.81 40.49 -8.64
C TYR A 992 22.14 39.03 -8.98
N ALA A 993 21.15 38.19 -9.18
CA ALA A 993 21.32 36.77 -9.44
C ALA A 993 21.43 36.40 -10.93
N GLY A 994 21.33 37.37 -11.83
CA GLY A 994 21.35 37.14 -13.29
C GLY A 994 20.15 36.29 -13.77
N ALA A 995 19.02 36.39 -13.07
CA ALA A 995 17.81 35.64 -13.41
C ALA A 995 17.05 36.27 -14.56
N SER A 996 16.46 35.46 -15.47
CA SER A 996 15.59 35.93 -16.52
C SER A 996 14.25 36.46 -15.95
N SER A 997 13.59 37.38 -16.70
CA SER A 997 12.30 37.91 -16.27
C SER A 997 11.19 36.85 -16.15
N LEU A 998 11.31 35.75 -16.90
CA LEU A 998 10.42 34.59 -16.80
C LEU A 998 11.24 33.33 -17.01
N THR A 999 11.09 32.38 -16.12
CA THR A 999 11.76 31.08 -16.16
C THR A 999 10.75 29.98 -16.30
N ALA A 1000 10.80 29.20 -17.40
CA ALA A 1000 10.08 27.96 -17.55
C ALA A 1000 10.93 26.79 -17.06
N TYR A 1001 10.33 25.81 -16.40
CA TYR A 1001 11.04 24.63 -15.96
C TYR A 1001 10.14 23.39 -15.93
N THR A 1002 10.78 22.24 -16.01
CA THR A 1002 10.14 20.93 -15.80
C THR A 1002 10.90 20.18 -14.73
N THR A 1003 10.18 19.55 -13.79
CA THR A 1003 10.80 18.75 -12.75
C THR A 1003 9.91 17.58 -12.34
N LEU A 1004 10.49 16.64 -11.63
CA LEU A 1004 9.82 15.47 -11.09
C LEU A 1004 9.60 15.61 -9.59
N GLY A 1005 8.60 14.92 -9.07
CA GLY A 1005 8.30 14.84 -7.66
C GLY A 1005 7.53 16.04 -7.11
N ILE A 1006 7.34 16.04 -5.79
CA ILE A 1006 6.64 17.10 -5.06
C ILE A 1006 7.55 18.31 -4.83
N ALA A 1007 6.95 19.51 -4.70
CA ALA A 1007 7.70 20.73 -4.39
C ALA A 1007 8.30 20.66 -2.99
N PHE A 1008 7.51 20.21 -2.03
CA PHE A 1008 7.86 19.95 -0.64
C PHE A 1008 6.77 19.12 0.04
#